data_66c4ae9a7f2e5141a0a51e2212bcda92
#
_entry.id   66c4ae9a7f2e5141a0a51e2212bcda92
#
_cell.length_a   1.000
_cell.length_b   1.000
_cell.length_c   1.000
_cell.angle_alpha   90.00
_cell.angle_beta   90.00
_cell.angle_gamma   90.00
#
_symmetry.space_group_name_H-M   'P 1'
#
loop_
_entity.id
_entity.type
_entity.pdbx_description
1 polymer ?
#
loop_
_entity_poly.entity_id
_entity_poly.type
_entity_poly.pdbx_seq_one_letter_code
_entity_poly.pdbx_strand_id
1 'polypeptide(L)'
;MLLLLKDQITIMRKILFLSFIFFYSSVLFAQKNLIPMPQHLEISKQGSFPLKGNLTVGAGAFETQAKYLANQLEGLLQTKVTLKKSGPIRFQKINNTVSEKHDYYELKIDPSGVFIAASTESAAFYAVQTLLQLVEENQASGSIPALEIKDYAKFTYRGAHLDVSRHFFTADEVKLFLDYLSRYKMNKFHWHLTDDQGWRIEIKSHPKLTAIGAYRAVTDDVKDSKLTKDGRYGGFYTQEQIKDVVAYANKLQIEIIPEIEMPGHAQAALAAYPELSCTGGPFQVGTTWGVMDDIYCPKEETFALLEDVIDEVVTLFPSHYIHIGGDEAPKTRWKTCAHCQEMIKKEGLKDEFELQSYFIKRMEKYINAKGKDIIGWDEILEGGLAPNATVMSWTGIEGGIHAAKAGHDAIMTPVSHMYLDYYQGNPQSEPLAFNAELRLDKVYSFNPIPKELNAQEAKHILGPQANMWTEYITNFKHVEYMLFPRLLALSEVAWGTSKPEAYKSFENRVIHEFAYLDRKKINYSKAIFELNGNIISRNGKMYYELSTIKNDNTIRYTTDGTAPTVQSAVYKEPVVVDRTMTINAANFSAARMVGSVLKQDFVISKSTGKSVQLLYEPNEAYQSNGTATLVDGVYGNKQYFKKNWLGFNGKDLVATIDMAEPVSFSNVELNVVDQNASWIYYPQAVKVYVSQDNQNFTLVQEVGKEVIDKSKGTIKLSFEKQHAKFVKVEVQHLNKIPAGSGGAGSPAWLFVDELSVY
;
A
#
# COMPACT_ATOMS: atom_id res chain seq x y z
N MET A 1 -47.43 -13.91 51.94
CA MET A 1 -47.69 -14.41 50.57
C MET A 1 -47.97 -13.30 49.56
N LEU A 2 -48.61 -12.19 49.87
CA LEU A 2 -48.85 -11.08 48.94
C LEU A 2 -47.64 -10.20 48.65
N LEU A 3 -46.64 -10.10 49.53
CA LEU A 3 -45.38 -9.31 49.29
C LEU A 3 -44.47 -10.02 48.35
N LEU A 4 -44.34 -11.34 48.35
CA LEU A 4 -43.47 -12.12 47.43
C LEU A 4 -43.99 -12.12 45.98
N LEU A 5 -45.28 -11.96 45.74
CA LEU A 5 -45.86 -11.85 44.41
C LEU A 5 -45.63 -10.47 43.77
N LYS A 6 -45.53 -9.38 44.55
CA LYS A 6 -45.24 -8.02 44.06
C LYS A 6 -43.80 -7.91 43.57
N ASP A 7 -42.85 -8.54 44.26
CA ASP A 7 -41.44 -8.50 43.88
C ASP A 7 -41.17 -9.34 42.61
N GLN A 8 -41.82 -10.48 42.45
CA GLN A 8 -41.70 -11.28 41.20
C GLN A 8 -42.27 -10.57 39.97
N ILE A 9 -43.39 -9.86 40.11
CA ILE A 9 -43.99 -9.09 39.01
C ILE A 9 -43.10 -7.88 38.65
N THR A 10 -42.46 -7.26 39.61
CA THR A 10 -41.53 -6.13 39.37
C THR A 10 -40.25 -6.59 38.69
N ILE A 11 -39.72 -7.76 39.06
CA ILE A 11 -38.53 -8.37 38.41
C ILE A 11 -38.87 -8.82 36.98
N MET A 12 -40.04 -9.46 36.76
CA MET A 12 -40.46 -9.83 35.39
C MET A 12 -40.70 -8.60 34.50
N ARG A 13 -41.25 -7.51 35.00
CA ARG A 13 -41.40 -6.25 34.25
C ARG A 13 -40.06 -5.61 33.92
N LYS A 14 -39.05 -5.66 34.81
CA LYS A 14 -37.70 -5.19 34.55
C LYS A 14 -36.99 -6.08 33.53
N ILE A 15 -37.15 -7.39 33.56
CA ILE A 15 -36.55 -8.33 32.58
C ILE A 15 -37.22 -8.16 31.19
N LEU A 16 -38.55 -7.97 31.13
CA LEU A 16 -39.24 -7.66 29.87
C LEU A 16 -38.81 -6.27 29.30
N PHE A 17 -38.59 -5.29 30.15
CA PHE A 17 -38.13 -3.96 29.70
C PHE A 17 -36.66 -3.99 29.23
N LEU A 18 -35.80 -4.76 29.89
CA LEU A 18 -34.40 -4.97 29.43
C LEU A 18 -34.33 -5.80 28.14
N SER A 19 -35.18 -6.82 27.96
CA SER A 19 -35.22 -7.58 26.70
C SER A 19 -35.80 -6.74 25.55
N PHE A 20 -36.71 -5.81 25.80
CA PHE A 20 -37.22 -4.89 24.78
C PHE A 20 -36.19 -3.83 24.38
N ILE A 21 -35.33 -3.35 25.30
CA ILE A 21 -34.23 -2.43 25.02
C ILE A 21 -33.10 -3.15 24.25
N PHE A 22 -32.82 -4.41 24.55
CA PHE A 22 -31.84 -5.21 23.82
C PHE A 22 -32.27 -5.56 22.38
N PHE A 23 -33.56 -5.77 22.13
CA PHE A 23 -34.11 -5.99 20.79
C PHE A 23 -34.15 -4.72 19.94
N TYR A 24 -34.33 -3.53 20.58
CA TYR A 24 -34.32 -2.24 19.88
C TYR A 24 -32.90 -1.76 19.51
N SER A 25 -31.89 -2.14 20.30
CA SER A 25 -30.50 -1.77 20.01
C SER A 25 -29.89 -2.59 18.87
N SER A 26 -30.32 -3.83 18.67
CA SER A 26 -29.78 -4.68 17.57
C SER A 26 -30.28 -4.28 16.18
N VAL A 27 -31.47 -3.67 16.06
CA VAL A 27 -31.98 -3.20 14.76
C VAL A 27 -31.32 -1.90 14.29
N LEU A 28 -30.78 -1.09 15.22
CA LEU A 28 -30.10 0.18 14.89
C LEU A 28 -28.63 0.02 14.44
N PHE A 29 -28.01 -1.14 14.73
CA PHE A 29 -26.62 -1.39 14.34
C PHE A 29 -26.45 -1.94 12.92
N ALA A 30 -27.45 -2.63 12.38
CA ALA A 30 -27.37 -3.36 11.11
C ALA A 30 -27.19 -2.46 9.87
N GLN A 31 -27.58 -1.20 9.93
CA GLN A 31 -27.62 -0.32 8.76
C GLN A 31 -26.42 0.65 8.61
N LYS A 32 -25.43 0.55 9.49
CA LYS A 32 -24.24 1.41 9.47
C LYS A 32 -23.00 0.78 8.80
N ASN A 33 -23.16 -0.38 8.15
CA ASN A 33 -22.02 -1.14 7.64
C ASN A 33 -21.70 -0.91 6.16
N LEU A 34 -22.31 0.12 5.53
CA LEU A 34 -22.01 0.49 4.15
C LEU A 34 -20.59 1.06 3.98
N ILE A 35 -19.90 0.65 2.94
CA ILE A 35 -18.59 1.17 2.53
C ILE A 35 -18.60 1.42 1.01
N PRO A 36 -18.30 2.65 0.54
CA PRO A 36 -18.15 3.87 1.34
C PRO A 36 -19.47 4.29 2.00
N MET A 37 -19.35 4.98 3.12
CA MET A 37 -20.52 5.54 3.80
C MET A 37 -21.21 6.55 2.90
N PRO A 38 -22.55 6.52 2.77
CA PRO A 38 -23.26 7.55 2.01
C PRO A 38 -23.16 8.93 2.65
N GLN A 39 -23.24 9.99 1.85
CA GLN A 39 -23.25 11.38 2.34
C GLN A 39 -24.42 11.66 3.28
N HIS A 40 -25.59 11.04 3.02
CA HIS A 40 -26.77 11.14 3.89
C HIS A 40 -27.48 9.79 3.94
N LEU A 41 -27.78 9.33 5.14
CA LEU A 41 -28.56 8.11 5.41
C LEU A 41 -29.54 8.37 6.54
N GLU A 42 -30.82 8.18 6.26
CA GLU A 42 -31.91 8.27 7.24
C GLU A 42 -32.67 6.96 7.31
N ILE A 43 -32.84 6.42 8.53
CA ILE A 43 -33.53 5.17 8.78
C ILE A 43 -34.96 5.48 9.22
N SER A 44 -35.92 4.94 8.48
CA SER A 44 -37.34 5.06 8.85
C SER A 44 -37.78 3.94 9.79
N LYS A 45 -38.64 4.26 10.73
CA LYS A 45 -39.27 3.27 11.59
C LYS A 45 -40.48 2.57 10.94
N GLN A 46 -40.79 2.86 9.67
CA GLN A 46 -42.02 2.47 8.98
C GLN A 46 -41.87 1.23 8.11
N GLY A 47 -41.58 0.08 8.69
CA GLY A 47 -41.65 -1.20 8.00
C GLY A 47 -40.37 -1.61 7.26
N SER A 48 -40.45 -2.58 6.34
CA SER A 48 -39.33 -3.14 5.60
C SER A 48 -39.77 -3.65 4.23
N PHE A 49 -38.86 -3.70 3.27
CA PHE A 49 -39.05 -4.32 1.95
C PHE A 49 -38.66 -5.80 2.01
N PRO A 50 -39.55 -6.75 1.61
CA PRO A 50 -39.24 -8.20 1.66
C PRO A 50 -38.28 -8.61 0.55
N LEU A 51 -37.28 -9.44 0.89
CA LEU A 51 -36.33 -10.06 -0.02
C LEU A 51 -36.76 -11.49 -0.44
N LYS A 52 -37.90 -11.96 0.03
CA LYS A 52 -38.42 -13.33 -0.24
C LYS A 52 -39.43 -13.31 -1.38
N GLY A 53 -39.45 -14.42 -2.14
CA GLY A 53 -40.37 -14.58 -3.27
C GLY A 53 -39.78 -14.11 -4.59
N ASN A 54 -40.61 -14.09 -5.65
CA ASN A 54 -40.17 -13.66 -6.98
C ASN A 54 -40.05 -12.14 -7.03
N LEU A 55 -38.83 -11.65 -7.14
CA LEU A 55 -38.57 -10.23 -7.26
C LEU A 55 -38.73 -9.76 -8.71
N THR A 56 -39.18 -8.52 -8.90
CA THR A 56 -39.25 -7.90 -10.20
C THR A 56 -38.49 -6.55 -10.17
N VAL A 57 -37.56 -6.40 -11.10
CA VAL A 57 -36.81 -5.17 -11.34
C VAL A 57 -37.40 -4.46 -12.55
N GLY A 58 -37.81 -3.22 -12.39
CA GLY A 58 -38.30 -2.34 -13.45
C GLY A 58 -37.13 -1.54 -14.02
N ALA A 59 -36.83 -1.70 -15.30
CA ALA A 59 -35.66 -1.09 -15.95
C ALA A 59 -35.69 0.44 -15.97
N GLY A 60 -36.87 1.05 -16.18
CA GLY A 60 -36.99 2.50 -16.26
C GLY A 60 -36.05 3.10 -17.32
N ALA A 61 -35.30 4.11 -16.90
CA ALA A 61 -34.34 4.81 -17.77
C ALA A 61 -32.91 4.17 -17.76
N PHE A 62 -32.67 3.11 -16.96
CA PHE A 62 -31.34 2.53 -16.71
C PHE A 62 -31.35 1.01 -16.91
N GLU A 63 -31.61 0.56 -18.14
CA GLU A 63 -31.79 -0.85 -18.48
C GLU A 63 -30.55 -1.70 -18.19
N THR A 64 -29.36 -1.20 -18.48
CA THR A 64 -28.09 -1.89 -18.22
C THR A 64 -27.89 -2.14 -16.72
N GLN A 65 -28.10 -1.13 -15.90
CA GLN A 65 -27.94 -1.21 -14.43
C GLN A 65 -29.04 -2.07 -13.79
N ALA A 66 -30.26 -2.01 -14.33
CA ALA A 66 -31.37 -2.84 -13.89
C ALA A 66 -31.11 -4.34 -14.19
N LYS A 67 -30.57 -4.65 -15.38
CA LYS A 67 -30.16 -6.00 -15.77
C LYS A 67 -29.01 -6.51 -14.88
N TYR A 68 -28.02 -5.66 -14.64
CA TYR A 68 -26.94 -5.99 -13.71
C TYR A 68 -27.48 -6.30 -12.30
N LEU A 69 -28.33 -5.42 -11.75
CA LEU A 69 -28.96 -5.64 -10.45
C LEU A 69 -29.76 -6.96 -10.41
N ALA A 70 -30.58 -7.23 -11.42
CA ALA A 70 -31.37 -8.45 -11.47
C ALA A 70 -30.50 -9.70 -11.42
N ASN A 71 -29.41 -9.76 -12.18
CA ASN A 71 -28.47 -10.87 -12.17
C ASN A 71 -27.78 -11.05 -10.80
N GLN A 72 -27.35 -9.94 -10.18
CA GLN A 72 -26.70 -9.98 -8.87
C GLN A 72 -27.69 -10.46 -7.78
N LEU A 73 -28.92 -9.95 -7.77
CA LEU A 73 -29.94 -10.37 -6.83
C LEU A 73 -30.32 -11.86 -6.98
N GLU A 74 -30.42 -12.34 -8.23
CA GLU A 74 -30.69 -13.77 -8.49
C GLU A 74 -29.59 -14.65 -7.90
N GLY A 75 -28.33 -14.27 -8.10
CA GLY A 75 -27.17 -14.97 -7.54
C GLY A 75 -27.10 -14.91 -6.00
N LEU A 76 -27.38 -13.75 -5.40
CA LEU A 76 -27.31 -13.55 -3.95
C LEU A 76 -28.47 -14.24 -3.22
N LEU A 77 -29.69 -14.11 -3.71
CA LEU A 77 -30.90 -14.58 -3.01
C LEU A 77 -31.30 -16.02 -3.42
N GLN A 78 -30.62 -16.59 -4.43
CA GLN A 78 -30.97 -17.92 -4.97
C GLN A 78 -32.46 -18.04 -5.33
N THR A 79 -33.03 -16.94 -5.88
CA THR A 79 -34.43 -16.84 -6.26
C THR A 79 -34.54 -16.19 -7.63
N LYS A 80 -35.62 -16.51 -8.38
CA LYS A 80 -35.83 -15.95 -9.71
C LYS A 80 -36.11 -14.44 -9.62
N VAL A 81 -35.31 -13.66 -10.36
CA VAL A 81 -35.51 -12.20 -10.51
C VAL A 81 -35.89 -11.89 -11.94
N THR A 82 -37.03 -11.20 -12.13
CA THR A 82 -37.57 -10.91 -13.44
C THR A 82 -37.32 -9.43 -13.81
N LEU A 83 -36.76 -9.18 -14.98
CA LEU A 83 -36.64 -7.83 -15.52
C LEU A 83 -37.93 -7.48 -16.33
N LYS A 84 -38.55 -6.34 -16.03
CA LYS A 84 -39.74 -5.81 -16.70
C LYS A 84 -39.61 -4.31 -16.94
N LYS A 85 -40.58 -3.68 -17.63
CA LYS A 85 -40.66 -2.21 -17.79
C LYS A 85 -40.89 -1.50 -16.44
N SER A 86 -41.63 -2.14 -15.52
CA SER A 86 -41.93 -1.61 -14.19
C SER A 86 -41.94 -2.74 -13.17
N GLY A 87 -41.68 -2.41 -11.90
CA GLY A 87 -41.67 -3.37 -10.79
C GLY A 87 -41.53 -2.66 -9.44
N PRO A 88 -41.59 -3.42 -8.32
CA PRO A 88 -41.37 -2.85 -7.00
C PRO A 88 -39.94 -2.33 -6.79
N ILE A 89 -38.94 -2.90 -7.48
CA ILE A 89 -37.61 -2.31 -7.56
C ILE A 89 -37.55 -1.54 -8.89
N ARG A 90 -37.36 -0.22 -8.86
CA ARG A 90 -37.46 0.61 -10.06
C ARG A 90 -36.47 1.75 -10.10
N PHE A 91 -36.10 2.12 -11.31
CA PHE A 91 -35.17 3.19 -11.63
C PHE A 91 -35.89 4.39 -12.25
N GLN A 92 -35.43 5.59 -11.91
CA GLN A 92 -35.89 6.87 -12.46
C GLN A 92 -34.70 7.77 -12.74
N LYS A 93 -34.71 8.46 -13.88
CA LYS A 93 -33.72 9.50 -14.18
C LYS A 93 -34.17 10.82 -13.54
N ILE A 94 -33.22 11.49 -12.89
CA ILE A 94 -33.39 12.82 -12.29
C ILE A 94 -32.33 13.78 -12.83
N ASN A 95 -32.59 15.07 -12.73
CA ASN A 95 -31.59 16.08 -13.04
C ASN A 95 -30.77 16.41 -11.80
N ASN A 96 -29.44 16.40 -11.95
CA ASN A 96 -28.56 16.93 -10.91
C ASN A 96 -28.46 18.46 -11.14
N THR A 97 -28.95 19.23 -10.17
CA THR A 97 -28.91 20.71 -10.22
C THR A 97 -27.69 21.28 -9.48
N VAL A 98 -26.86 20.44 -8.87
CA VAL A 98 -25.69 20.85 -8.08
C VAL A 98 -24.43 20.32 -8.78
N SER A 99 -23.69 21.21 -9.45
CA SER A 99 -22.50 20.86 -10.23
C SER A 99 -21.39 20.16 -9.44
N GLU A 100 -21.31 20.41 -8.13
CA GLU A 100 -20.30 19.83 -7.23
C GLU A 100 -20.66 18.42 -6.71
N LYS A 101 -21.88 17.92 -7.05
CA LYS A 101 -22.32 16.58 -6.63
C LYS A 101 -22.18 15.62 -7.82
N HIS A 102 -21.01 15.03 -7.96
CA HIS A 102 -20.75 14.07 -9.03
C HIS A 102 -21.51 12.77 -8.76
N ASP A 103 -22.08 12.16 -9.81
CA ASP A 103 -22.78 10.88 -9.73
C ASP A 103 -23.88 10.83 -8.66
N TYR A 104 -24.71 11.88 -8.57
CA TYR A 104 -25.78 12.00 -7.57
C TYR A 104 -26.88 10.96 -7.77
N TYR A 105 -27.27 10.29 -6.67
CA TYR A 105 -28.41 9.40 -6.63
C TYR A 105 -29.18 9.50 -5.31
N GLU A 106 -30.45 9.07 -5.37
CA GLU A 106 -31.31 8.83 -4.23
C GLU A 106 -31.75 7.36 -4.22
N LEU A 107 -31.68 6.72 -3.07
CA LEU A 107 -32.16 5.36 -2.86
C LEU A 107 -33.17 5.38 -1.71
N LYS A 108 -34.44 5.13 -2.03
CA LYS A 108 -35.51 5.03 -1.03
C LYS A 108 -36.03 3.60 -0.97
N ILE A 109 -36.13 3.06 0.23
CA ILE A 109 -36.67 1.73 0.51
C ILE A 109 -37.83 1.88 1.48
N ASP A 110 -38.97 1.35 1.09
CA ASP A 110 -40.14 1.28 1.95
C ASP A 110 -40.93 -0.04 1.69
N PRO A 111 -41.99 -0.37 2.45
CA PRO A 111 -42.73 -1.61 2.24
C PRO A 111 -43.32 -1.81 0.84
N SER A 112 -43.50 -0.73 0.07
CA SER A 112 -44.03 -0.77 -1.31
C SER A 112 -42.99 -1.05 -2.36
N GLY A 113 -41.68 -0.79 -2.07
CA GLY A 113 -40.64 -1.03 -3.04
C GLY A 113 -39.28 -0.40 -2.72
N VAL A 114 -38.39 -0.53 -3.70
CA VAL A 114 -37.06 0.08 -3.77
C VAL A 114 -37.04 1.05 -4.93
N PHE A 115 -36.75 2.32 -4.67
CA PHE A 115 -36.79 3.41 -5.64
C PHE A 115 -35.37 3.96 -5.79
N ILE A 116 -34.80 3.83 -6.98
CA ILE A 116 -33.49 4.36 -7.34
C ILE A 116 -33.69 5.52 -8.30
N ALA A 117 -33.39 6.73 -7.86
CA ALA A 117 -33.38 7.93 -8.69
C ALA A 117 -31.93 8.37 -8.89
N ALA A 118 -31.48 8.48 -10.15
CA ALA A 118 -30.08 8.74 -10.47
C ALA A 118 -29.92 9.78 -11.57
N SER A 119 -28.84 10.57 -11.51
CA SER A 119 -28.53 11.62 -12.48
C SER A 119 -27.83 11.08 -13.73
N THR A 120 -27.03 10.02 -13.58
CA THR A 120 -26.22 9.41 -14.63
C THR A 120 -26.29 7.87 -14.56
N GLU A 121 -25.76 7.17 -15.56
CA GLU A 121 -25.62 5.71 -15.56
C GLU A 121 -24.69 5.24 -14.45
N SER A 122 -23.58 5.95 -14.20
CA SER A 122 -22.66 5.68 -13.10
C SER A 122 -23.33 5.90 -11.72
N ALA A 123 -24.11 6.98 -11.57
CA ALA A 123 -24.88 7.20 -10.34
C ALA A 123 -25.88 6.06 -10.08
N ALA A 124 -26.58 5.58 -11.10
CA ALA A 124 -27.47 4.43 -10.99
C ALA A 124 -26.70 3.14 -10.60
N PHE A 125 -25.52 2.95 -11.18
CA PHE A 125 -24.65 1.82 -10.84
C PHE A 125 -24.18 1.88 -9.38
N TYR A 126 -23.77 3.05 -8.87
CA TYR A 126 -23.35 3.20 -7.45
C TYR A 126 -24.52 3.03 -6.48
N ALA A 127 -25.71 3.44 -6.86
CA ALA A 127 -26.92 3.12 -6.09
C ALA A 127 -27.17 1.62 -6.04
N VAL A 128 -26.91 0.90 -7.14
CA VAL A 128 -26.99 -0.58 -7.17
C VAL A 128 -25.96 -1.19 -6.23
N GLN A 129 -24.69 -0.73 -6.22
CA GLN A 129 -23.68 -1.24 -5.29
C GLN A 129 -24.10 -1.05 -3.82
N THR A 130 -24.66 0.12 -3.49
CA THR A 130 -25.22 0.38 -2.15
C THR A 130 -26.38 -0.57 -1.81
N LEU A 131 -27.29 -0.77 -2.74
CA LEU A 131 -28.42 -1.70 -2.53
C LEU A 131 -27.94 -3.15 -2.36
N LEU A 132 -26.93 -3.59 -3.12
CA LEU A 132 -26.39 -4.95 -2.99
C LEU A 132 -25.74 -5.17 -1.61
N GLN A 133 -25.01 -4.21 -1.08
CA GLN A 133 -24.50 -4.28 0.30
C GLN A 133 -25.63 -4.38 1.33
N LEU A 134 -26.70 -3.58 1.17
CA LEU A 134 -27.89 -3.66 2.03
C LEU A 134 -28.59 -5.02 1.94
N VAL A 135 -28.70 -5.61 0.74
CA VAL A 135 -29.29 -6.94 0.55
C VAL A 135 -28.43 -8.00 1.24
N GLU A 136 -27.13 -7.99 1.04
CA GLU A 136 -26.20 -8.94 1.67
C GLU A 136 -26.26 -8.90 3.18
N GLU A 137 -26.30 -7.70 3.78
CA GLU A 137 -26.41 -7.49 5.22
C GLU A 137 -27.73 -8.04 5.78
N ASN A 138 -28.81 -7.90 5.02
CA ASN A 138 -30.16 -8.25 5.46
C ASN A 138 -30.65 -9.60 4.92
N GLN A 139 -29.78 -10.39 4.27
CA GLN A 139 -30.15 -11.69 3.70
C GLN A 139 -30.73 -12.65 4.74
N ALA A 140 -30.14 -12.73 5.93
CA ALA A 140 -30.60 -13.61 7.01
C ALA A 140 -31.98 -13.20 7.56
N SER A 141 -32.26 -11.90 7.69
CA SER A 141 -33.56 -11.38 8.12
C SER A 141 -34.65 -11.51 7.05
N GLY A 142 -34.24 -11.59 5.78
CA GLY A 142 -35.11 -11.70 4.62
C GLY A 142 -35.89 -10.44 4.30
N SER A 143 -35.49 -9.27 4.84
CA SER A 143 -36.11 -7.98 4.50
C SER A 143 -35.16 -6.82 4.81
N ILE A 144 -35.18 -5.77 3.97
CA ILE A 144 -34.41 -4.52 4.19
C ILE A 144 -35.32 -3.53 4.91
N PRO A 145 -34.90 -2.95 6.04
CA PRO A 145 -35.68 -1.88 6.72
C PRO A 145 -35.88 -0.67 5.80
N ALA A 146 -36.96 0.05 6.06
CA ALA A 146 -37.21 1.30 5.32
C ALA A 146 -36.16 2.36 5.62
N LEU A 147 -35.64 2.99 4.58
CA LEU A 147 -34.58 4.01 4.66
C LEU A 147 -34.59 4.95 3.46
N GLU A 148 -33.90 6.06 3.60
CA GLU A 148 -33.63 7.00 2.53
C GLU A 148 -32.13 7.34 2.54
N ILE A 149 -31.50 7.26 1.35
CA ILE A 149 -30.11 7.65 1.08
C ILE A 149 -30.11 8.72 0.00
N LYS A 150 -29.33 9.80 0.25
CA LYS A 150 -28.95 10.78 -0.77
C LYS A 150 -27.44 10.80 -0.81
N ASP A 151 -26.88 10.49 -1.97
CA ASP A 151 -25.46 10.20 -2.06
C ASP A 151 -24.84 10.74 -3.37
N TYR A 152 -23.54 11.06 -3.29
CA TYR A 152 -22.76 11.56 -4.40
C TYR A 152 -21.27 11.46 -4.11
N ALA A 153 -20.46 11.37 -5.16
CA ALA A 153 -19.01 11.40 -5.04
C ALA A 153 -18.50 12.84 -4.89
N LYS A 154 -17.52 13.06 -4.03
CA LYS A 154 -16.81 14.34 -3.92
C LYS A 154 -15.81 14.51 -5.07
N PHE A 155 -15.09 13.44 -5.45
CA PHE A 155 -14.06 13.47 -6.46
C PHE A 155 -14.49 12.77 -7.75
N THR A 156 -14.11 13.34 -8.89
CA THR A 156 -14.36 12.77 -10.23
C THR A 156 -13.41 11.62 -10.54
N TYR A 157 -12.19 11.68 -10.01
CA TYR A 157 -11.18 10.64 -10.12
C TYR A 157 -11.10 9.85 -8.82
N ARG A 158 -11.33 8.55 -8.87
CA ARG A 158 -11.27 7.62 -7.74
C ARG A 158 -10.51 6.39 -8.21
N GLY A 159 -9.19 6.46 -8.10
CA GLY A 159 -8.27 5.56 -8.79
C GLY A 159 -7.67 4.45 -7.94
N ALA A 160 -7.35 3.34 -8.61
CA ALA A 160 -6.43 2.34 -8.12
C ALA A 160 -5.56 1.85 -9.28
N HIS A 161 -4.28 1.70 -9.00
CA HIS A 161 -3.25 1.24 -9.93
C HIS A 161 -2.89 -0.22 -9.66
N LEU A 162 -2.55 -0.95 -10.72
CA LEU A 162 -1.95 -2.27 -10.64
C LEU A 162 -0.77 -2.37 -11.61
N ASP A 163 0.41 -2.60 -11.06
CA ASP A 163 1.60 -2.98 -11.82
C ASP A 163 1.49 -4.44 -12.26
N VAL A 164 1.51 -4.67 -13.58
CA VAL A 164 1.53 -6.01 -14.18
C VAL A 164 2.85 -6.31 -14.89
N SER A 165 3.82 -5.38 -14.75
CA SER A 165 5.12 -5.45 -15.42
C SER A 165 6.15 -6.17 -14.57
N ARG A 166 6.31 -5.83 -13.29
CA ARG A 166 7.24 -6.52 -12.39
C ARG A 166 6.83 -7.96 -12.20
N HIS A 167 5.53 -8.21 -11.94
CA HIS A 167 4.93 -9.52 -11.99
C HIS A 167 3.69 -9.53 -12.88
N PHE A 168 3.54 -10.59 -13.68
CA PHE A 168 2.44 -10.70 -14.65
C PHE A 168 1.20 -11.32 -14.02
N PHE A 169 0.05 -10.67 -14.19
CA PHE A 169 -1.26 -11.17 -13.81
C PHE A 169 -2.12 -11.42 -15.06
N THR A 170 -2.94 -12.45 -15.02
CA THR A 170 -3.81 -12.83 -16.15
C THR A 170 -4.95 -11.84 -16.35
N ALA A 171 -5.56 -11.79 -17.53
CA ALA A 171 -6.72 -10.96 -17.81
C ALA A 171 -7.91 -11.26 -16.86
N ASP A 172 -8.06 -12.51 -16.43
CA ASP A 172 -9.11 -12.90 -15.47
C ASP A 172 -8.82 -12.35 -14.06
N GLU A 173 -7.56 -12.32 -13.62
CA GLU A 173 -7.16 -11.70 -12.37
C GLU A 173 -7.35 -10.16 -12.40
N VAL A 174 -7.06 -9.53 -13.54
CA VAL A 174 -7.36 -8.10 -13.74
C VAL A 174 -8.87 -7.85 -13.65
N LYS A 175 -9.73 -8.71 -14.20
CA LYS A 175 -11.18 -8.59 -14.04
C LYS A 175 -11.64 -8.75 -12.60
N LEU A 176 -11.01 -9.66 -11.80
CA LEU A 176 -11.29 -9.75 -10.36
C LEU A 176 -10.90 -8.47 -9.62
N PHE A 177 -9.79 -7.83 -10.01
CA PHE A 177 -9.40 -6.53 -9.45
C PHE A 177 -10.45 -5.46 -9.76
N LEU A 178 -10.97 -5.41 -10.99
CA LEU A 178 -12.06 -4.51 -11.39
C LEU A 178 -13.35 -4.77 -10.60
N ASP A 179 -13.70 -6.03 -10.30
CA ASP A 179 -14.84 -6.36 -9.44
C ASP A 179 -14.69 -5.76 -8.04
N TYR A 180 -13.49 -5.84 -7.46
CA TYR A 180 -13.21 -5.23 -6.16
C TYR A 180 -13.36 -3.71 -6.20
N LEU A 181 -12.82 -3.06 -7.23
CA LEU A 181 -12.94 -1.62 -7.41
C LEU A 181 -14.41 -1.19 -7.53
N SER A 182 -15.18 -1.90 -8.36
CA SER A 182 -16.58 -1.56 -8.64
C SER A 182 -17.46 -1.62 -7.40
N ARG A 183 -17.27 -2.64 -6.54
CA ARG A 183 -18.02 -2.82 -5.29
C ARG A 183 -17.91 -1.60 -4.38
N TYR A 184 -16.73 -0.99 -4.33
CA TYR A 184 -16.43 0.16 -3.47
C TYR A 184 -16.43 1.49 -4.23
N LYS A 185 -17.13 1.55 -5.38
CA LYS A 185 -17.42 2.77 -6.15
C LYS A 185 -16.18 3.49 -6.68
N MET A 186 -15.07 2.78 -6.86
CA MET A 186 -13.92 3.28 -7.62
C MET A 186 -14.27 3.31 -9.11
N ASN A 187 -13.74 4.31 -9.86
CA ASN A 187 -14.11 4.51 -11.26
C ASN A 187 -12.92 4.63 -12.23
N LYS A 188 -11.70 4.56 -11.72
CA LYS A 188 -10.49 4.63 -12.54
C LYS A 188 -9.60 3.43 -12.20
N PHE A 189 -9.18 2.71 -13.23
CA PHE A 189 -8.17 1.67 -13.13
C PHE A 189 -6.94 2.11 -13.93
N HIS A 190 -5.85 2.40 -13.23
CA HIS A 190 -4.57 2.72 -13.84
C HIS A 190 -3.81 1.41 -14.06
N TRP A 191 -3.64 1.03 -15.33
CA TRP A 191 -3.04 -0.23 -15.72
C TRP A 191 -1.60 0.00 -16.18
N HIS A 192 -0.63 -0.33 -15.33
CA HIS A 192 0.78 -0.17 -15.59
C HIS A 192 1.30 -1.33 -16.44
N LEU A 193 1.36 -1.10 -17.76
CA LEU A 193 1.54 -2.12 -18.78
C LEU A 193 2.97 -2.33 -19.23
N THR A 194 3.89 -1.39 -18.94
CA THR A 194 5.27 -1.43 -19.42
C THR A 194 6.23 -0.93 -18.36
N ASP A 195 7.34 -1.63 -18.17
CA ASP A 195 8.41 -1.29 -17.25
C ASP A 195 9.69 -2.07 -17.61
N ASP A 196 10.77 -1.90 -16.87
CA ASP A 196 12.07 -2.53 -17.09
C ASP A 196 12.01 -4.08 -17.12
N GLN A 197 11.09 -4.68 -16.34
CA GLN A 197 10.98 -6.13 -16.18
C GLN A 197 9.92 -6.76 -17.09
N GLY A 198 9.19 -5.94 -17.85
CA GLY A 198 8.24 -6.51 -18.79
C GLY A 198 7.42 -5.51 -19.59
N TRP A 199 7.26 -5.81 -20.87
CA TRP A 199 6.32 -5.17 -21.79
C TRP A 199 5.07 -6.03 -21.94
N ARG A 200 3.92 -5.56 -21.49
CA ARG A 200 2.73 -6.42 -21.31
C ARG A 200 1.61 -6.22 -22.33
N ILE A 201 1.73 -5.27 -23.24
CA ILE A 201 0.71 -4.98 -24.26
C ILE A 201 1.18 -5.39 -25.66
N GLU A 202 0.35 -6.15 -26.40
CA GLU A 202 0.61 -6.50 -27.79
C GLU A 202 0.55 -5.26 -28.68
N ILE A 203 1.64 -4.99 -29.38
CA ILE A 203 1.75 -3.97 -30.45
C ILE A 203 2.08 -4.70 -31.74
N LYS A 204 1.12 -4.71 -32.67
CA LYS A 204 1.22 -5.51 -33.90
C LYS A 204 2.25 -4.98 -34.87
N SER A 205 2.43 -3.66 -34.92
CA SER A 205 3.48 -2.98 -35.71
C SER A 205 4.90 -3.31 -35.19
N HIS A 206 5.03 -3.56 -33.88
CA HIS A 206 6.32 -3.83 -33.22
C HIS A 206 6.33 -5.14 -32.42
N PRO A 207 6.23 -6.32 -33.08
CA PRO A 207 6.01 -7.60 -32.40
C PRO A 207 7.16 -8.04 -31.49
N LYS A 208 8.38 -7.52 -31.66
CA LYS A 208 9.50 -7.81 -30.75
C LYS A 208 9.26 -7.30 -29.32
N LEU A 209 8.43 -6.25 -29.13
CA LEU A 209 8.09 -5.76 -27.81
C LEU A 209 7.50 -6.85 -26.91
N THR A 210 6.63 -7.73 -27.46
CA THR A 210 6.09 -8.87 -26.72
C THR A 210 6.90 -10.16 -26.90
N ALA A 211 7.50 -10.40 -28.06
CA ALA A 211 8.29 -11.62 -28.27
C ALA A 211 9.56 -11.67 -27.40
N ILE A 212 10.16 -10.52 -27.13
CA ILE A 212 11.36 -10.36 -26.31
C ILE A 212 11.01 -9.66 -24.97
N GLY A 213 10.47 -8.46 -25.04
CA GLY A 213 10.23 -7.60 -23.88
C GLY A 213 9.25 -8.14 -22.85
N ALA A 214 8.36 -9.07 -23.24
CA ALA A 214 7.40 -9.64 -22.28
C ALA A 214 7.99 -10.74 -21.38
N TYR A 215 9.24 -11.15 -21.57
CA TYR A 215 9.81 -12.31 -20.89
C TYR A 215 11.21 -12.03 -20.34
N ARG A 216 11.39 -12.24 -19.03
CA ARG A 216 12.67 -12.13 -18.33
C ARG A 216 13.24 -13.47 -17.90
N ALA A 217 14.52 -13.50 -17.56
CA ALA A 217 15.14 -14.66 -16.92
C ALA A 217 14.49 -14.97 -15.58
N VAL A 218 14.50 -16.23 -15.17
CA VAL A 218 13.93 -16.68 -13.90
C VAL A 218 14.82 -16.23 -12.75
N THR A 219 14.20 -15.65 -11.75
CA THR A 219 14.77 -15.23 -10.48
C THR A 219 14.12 -16.01 -9.33
N ASP A 220 14.67 -15.96 -8.12
CA ASP A 220 14.16 -16.75 -6.98
C ASP A 220 12.69 -16.46 -6.63
N ASP A 221 12.24 -15.22 -6.83
CA ASP A 221 10.86 -14.77 -6.60
C ASP A 221 9.82 -15.44 -7.50
N VAL A 222 10.23 -15.91 -8.69
CA VAL A 222 9.34 -16.50 -9.71
C VAL A 222 9.68 -17.94 -10.08
N LYS A 223 10.62 -18.58 -9.38
CA LYS A 223 11.05 -19.97 -9.67
C LYS A 223 9.91 -21.01 -9.63
N ASP A 224 8.91 -20.78 -8.78
CA ASP A 224 7.74 -21.63 -8.62
C ASP A 224 6.53 -21.16 -9.47
N SER A 225 6.72 -20.14 -10.30
CA SER A 225 5.69 -19.61 -11.20
C SER A 225 5.58 -20.44 -12.48
N LYS A 226 4.51 -20.23 -13.23
CA LYS A 226 4.37 -20.82 -14.55
C LYS A 226 5.35 -20.21 -15.53
N LEU A 227 6.28 -21.02 -16.01
CA LEU A 227 7.29 -20.60 -16.97
C LEU A 227 6.86 -20.91 -18.41
N THR A 228 7.49 -20.22 -19.37
CA THR A 228 7.41 -20.54 -20.79
C THR A 228 8.10 -21.89 -21.09
N LYS A 229 7.92 -22.42 -22.31
CA LYS A 229 8.58 -23.68 -22.72
C LYS A 229 10.11 -23.59 -22.74
N ASP A 230 10.66 -22.40 -22.97
CA ASP A 230 12.08 -22.10 -22.96
C ASP A 230 12.59 -21.64 -21.58
N GLY A 231 11.78 -21.78 -20.54
CA GLY A 231 12.20 -21.56 -19.15
C GLY A 231 12.26 -20.09 -18.73
N ARG A 232 11.58 -19.15 -19.43
CA ARG A 232 11.49 -17.74 -19.04
C ARG A 232 10.21 -17.45 -18.26
N TYR A 233 10.22 -16.39 -17.45
CA TYR A 233 9.06 -15.87 -16.75
C TYR A 233 8.46 -14.67 -17.49
N GLY A 234 7.14 -14.58 -17.55
CA GLY A 234 6.42 -13.42 -18.08
C GLY A 234 5.12 -13.80 -18.81
N GLY A 235 4.63 -12.83 -19.55
CA GLY A 235 3.39 -12.91 -20.32
C GLY A 235 3.02 -11.53 -20.86
N PHE A 236 1.99 -11.47 -21.70
CA PHE A 236 1.44 -10.23 -22.21
C PHE A 236 -0.04 -10.42 -22.51
N TYR A 237 -0.74 -9.32 -22.70
CA TYR A 237 -2.14 -9.29 -23.13
C TYR A 237 -2.21 -9.08 -24.64
N THR A 238 -2.92 -9.96 -25.32
CA THR A 238 -3.27 -9.73 -26.73
C THR A 238 -4.26 -8.56 -26.83
N GLN A 239 -4.32 -7.91 -27.96
CA GLN A 239 -5.28 -6.81 -28.17
C GLN A 239 -6.72 -7.26 -27.95
N GLU A 240 -7.05 -8.52 -28.26
CA GLU A 240 -8.38 -9.08 -28.00
C GLU A 240 -8.67 -9.24 -26.50
N GLN A 241 -7.67 -9.66 -25.70
CA GLN A 241 -7.80 -9.70 -24.25
C GLN A 241 -7.98 -8.32 -23.65
N ILE A 242 -7.24 -7.32 -24.15
CA ILE A 242 -7.40 -5.91 -23.73
C ILE A 242 -8.80 -5.40 -24.03
N LYS A 243 -9.32 -5.60 -25.25
CA LYS A 243 -10.69 -5.21 -25.61
C LYS A 243 -11.73 -5.87 -24.71
N ASP A 244 -11.53 -7.13 -24.36
CA ASP A 244 -12.43 -7.87 -23.47
C ASP A 244 -12.39 -7.32 -22.03
N VAL A 245 -11.21 -6.98 -21.49
CA VAL A 245 -11.05 -6.34 -20.18
C VAL A 245 -11.67 -4.93 -20.19
N VAL A 246 -11.44 -4.14 -21.25
CA VAL A 246 -12.03 -2.80 -21.40
C VAL A 246 -13.56 -2.87 -21.47
N ALA A 247 -14.11 -3.81 -22.26
CA ALA A 247 -15.54 -4.02 -22.34
C ALA A 247 -16.15 -4.48 -20.99
N TYR A 248 -15.40 -5.26 -20.22
CA TYR A 248 -15.78 -5.67 -18.86
C TYR A 248 -15.80 -4.47 -17.90
N ALA A 249 -14.74 -3.67 -17.86
CA ALA A 249 -14.63 -2.47 -17.04
C ALA A 249 -15.74 -1.46 -17.32
N ASN A 250 -16.09 -1.25 -18.59
CA ASN A 250 -17.18 -0.35 -18.99
C ASN A 250 -18.54 -0.74 -18.40
N LYS A 251 -18.82 -2.07 -18.28
CA LYS A 251 -20.05 -2.57 -17.62
C LYS A 251 -20.06 -2.26 -16.12
N LEU A 252 -18.88 -2.13 -15.51
CA LEU A 252 -18.68 -1.80 -14.11
C LEU A 252 -18.52 -0.29 -13.85
N GLN A 253 -18.69 0.55 -14.89
CA GLN A 253 -18.50 1.99 -14.83
C GLN A 253 -17.09 2.39 -14.41
N ILE A 254 -16.08 1.63 -14.85
CA ILE A 254 -14.65 1.87 -14.61
C ILE A 254 -13.99 2.21 -15.95
N GLU A 255 -13.31 3.34 -15.98
CA GLU A 255 -12.43 3.74 -17.06
C GLU A 255 -11.02 3.20 -16.82
N ILE A 256 -10.44 2.56 -17.84
CA ILE A 256 -9.07 2.06 -17.77
C ILE A 256 -8.12 3.08 -18.39
N ILE A 257 -7.15 3.54 -17.62
CA ILE A 257 -6.06 4.42 -18.05
C ILE A 257 -4.83 3.55 -18.29
N PRO A 258 -4.40 3.34 -19.54
CA PRO A 258 -3.18 2.61 -19.84
C PRO A 258 -1.96 3.46 -19.54
N GLU A 259 -0.90 2.85 -19.00
CA GLU A 259 0.40 3.46 -18.86
C GLU A 259 1.42 2.84 -19.80
N ILE A 260 2.11 3.70 -20.54
CA ILE A 260 3.25 3.38 -21.40
C ILE A 260 4.42 4.25 -20.97
N GLU A 261 5.39 3.66 -20.32
CA GLU A 261 6.52 4.33 -19.73
C GLU A 261 7.46 4.97 -20.76
N MET A 262 7.82 6.23 -20.49
CA MET A 262 8.79 7.00 -21.24
C MET A 262 9.23 8.26 -20.47
N PRO A 263 10.50 8.72 -20.53
CA PRO A 263 11.62 8.05 -21.21
C PRO A 263 12.33 7.01 -20.35
N GLY A 264 12.05 6.96 -19.03
CA GLY A 264 12.54 5.98 -18.07
C GLY A 264 11.84 4.63 -18.19
N HIS A 265 12.18 3.67 -17.32
CA HIS A 265 11.55 2.36 -17.21
C HIS A 265 11.38 1.61 -18.55
N ALA A 266 12.40 1.74 -19.41
CA ALA A 266 12.36 1.33 -20.82
C ALA A 266 13.15 0.04 -21.11
N GLN A 267 13.77 -0.59 -20.11
CA GLN A 267 14.72 -1.69 -20.30
C GLN A 267 14.12 -2.87 -21.10
N ALA A 268 12.84 -3.22 -20.87
CA ALA A 268 12.19 -4.28 -21.62
C ALA A 268 12.02 -3.93 -23.11
N ALA A 269 11.71 -2.68 -23.42
CA ALA A 269 11.63 -2.20 -24.80
C ALA A 269 13.01 -2.09 -25.44
N LEU A 270 14.02 -1.63 -24.70
CA LEU A 270 15.42 -1.57 -25.16
C LEU A 270 16.01 -2.96 -25.39
N ALA A 271 15.58 -3.98 -24.65
CA ALA A 271 15.95 -5.36 -24.93
C ALA A 271 15.41 -5.85 -26.29
N ALA A 272 14.24 -5.35 -26.70
CA ALA A 272 13.63 -5.66 -28.00
C ALA A 272 14.21 -4.80 -29.16
N TYR A 273 14.55 -3.54 -28.88
CA TYR A 273 15.02 -2.52 -29.84
C TYR A 273 16.19 -1.72 -29.25
N PRO A 274 17.40 -2.31 -29.17
CA PRO A 274 18.54 -1.67 -28.49
C PRO A 274 18.97 -0.32 -29.10
N GLU A 275 18.72 -0.13 -30.40
CA GLU A 275 18.99 1.09 -31.15
C GLU A 275 18.28 2.34 -30.60
N LEU A 276 17.22 2.17 -29.83
CA LEU A 276 16.46 3.28 -29.22
C LEU A 276 17.16 3.88 -28.00
N SER A 277 18.20 3.22 -27.48
CA SER A 277 19.02 3.73 -26.37
C SER A 277 20.15 4.65 -26.86
N CYS A 278 20.82 5.33 -25.91
CA CYS A 278 22.02 6.11 -26.19
C CYS A 278 23.24 5.24 -26.51
N THR A 279 23.27 4.00 -25.99
CA THR A 279 24.47 3.11 -26.08
C THR A 279 24.35 2.04 -27.15
N GLY A 280 23.13 1.73 -27.63
CA GLY A 280 22.88 0.69 -28.64
C GLY A 280 22.95 -0.75 -28.13
N GLY A 281 23.01 -0.94 -26.82
CA GLY A 281 22.99 -2.26 -26.16
C GLY A 281 24.29 -3.09 -26.38
N PRO A 282 24.19 -4.44 -26.26
CA PRO A 282 22.94 -5.24 -26.09
C PRO A 282 22.30 -5.16 -24.71
N PHE A 283 20.97 -5.30 -24.62
CA PHE A 283 20.23 -5.30 -23.38
C PHE A 283 19.48 -6.62 -23.16
N GLN A 284 19.17 -6.89 -21.90
CA GLN A 284 18.24 -7.94 -21.48
C GLN A 284 17.09 -7.31 -20.73
N VAL A 285 15.93 -7.97 -20.73
CA VAL A 285 14.79 -7.57 -19.88
C VAL A 285 15.21 -7.61 -18.42
N GLY A 286 14.85 -6.59 -17.66
CA GLY A 286 15.27 -6.40 -16.27
C GLY A 286 14.89 -7.58 -15.37
N THR A 287 15.77 -7.91 -14.43
CA THR A 287 15.57 -8.97 -13.42
C THR A 287 15.81 -8.48 -12.00
N THR A 288 16.18 -7.23 -11.85
CA THR A 288 16.41 -6.54 -10.57
C THR A 288 15.45 -5.36 -10.44
N TRP A 289 15.26 -4.92 -9.21
CA TRP A 289 14.41 -3.77 -8.89
C TRP A 289 15.28 -2.49 -8.80
N GLY A 290 14.64 -1.34 -9.00
CA GLY A 290 15.25 -0.02 -8.91
C GLY A 290 15.41 0.67 -10.27
N VAL A 291 15.99 1.86 -10.26
CA VAL A 291 16.13 2.74 -11.41
C VAL A 291 17.25 2.26 -12.33
N MET A 292 16.95 2.08 -13.61
CA MET A 292 17.92 1.66 -14.62
C MET A 292 18.51 2.86 -15.36
N ASP A 293 19.83 2.87 -15.55
CA ASP A 293 20.54 3.99 -16.22
C ASP A 293 20.21 4.13 -17.72
N ASP A 294 19.85 3.03 -18.38
CA ASP A 294 19.57 3.02 -19.81
C ASP A 294 18.09 3.30 -20.07
N ILE A 295 17.81 4.47 -20.60
CA ILE A 295 16.48 4.99 -20.93
C ILE A 295 16.39 5.29 -22.43
N TYR A 296 15.22 5.61 -22.93
CA TYR A 296 15.06 6.03 -24.33
C TYR A 296 15.94 7.24 -24.65
N CYS A 297 16.66 7.16 -25.78
CA CYS A 297 17.36 8.29 -26.37
C CYS A 297 16.37 9.07 -27.23
N PRO A 298 16.31 10.41 -27.16
CA PRO A 298 15.36 11.23 -27.93
C PRO A 298 15.71 11.31 -29.42
N LYS A 299 15.81 10.16 -30.08
CA LYS A 299 16.02 10.00 -31.53
C LYS A 299 14.70 9.99 -32.29
N GLU A 300 14.73 10.33 -33.59
CA GLU A 300 13.51 10.25 -34.41
C GLU A 300 12.94 8.83 -34.48
N GLU A 301 13.79 7.80 -34.50
CA GLU A 301 13.38 6.39 -34.49
C GLU A 301 12.68 6.01 -33.20
N THR A 302 13.09 6.60 -32.06
CA THR A 302 12.42 6.40 -30.76
C THR A 302 11.02 7.01 -30.77
N PHE A 303 10.90 8.26 -31.24
CA PHE A 303 9.60 8.91 -31.34
C PHE A 303 8.67 8.16 -32.32
N ALA A 304 9.21 7.73 -33.49
CA ALA A 304 8.42 6.98 -34.46
C ALA A 304 7.86 5.67 -33.86
N LEU A 305 8.68 4.89 -33.12
CA LEU A 305 8.19 3.69 -32.45
C LEU A 305 7.14 4.02 -31.39
N LEU A 306 7.37 5.04 -30.55
CA LEU A 306 6.41 5.42 -29.52
C LEU A 306 5.11 5.97 -30.12
N GLU A 307 5.18 6.71 -31.22
CA GLU A 307 4.03 7.20 -31.97
C GLU A 307 3.21 6.02 -32.54
N ASP A 308 3.86 5.00 -33.12
CA ASP A 308 3.18 3.76 -33.58
C ASP A 308 2.53 2.99 -32.41
N VAL A 309 3.20 2.92 -31.24
CA VAL A 309 2.63 2.32 -30.02
C VAL A 309 1.37 3.08 -29.60
N ILE A 310 1.44 4.40 -29.52
CA ILE A 310 0.28 5.24 -29.15
C ILE A 310 -0.87 5.07 -30.14
N ASP A 311 -0.59 4.94 -31.44
CA ASP A 311 -1.61 4.73 -32.46
C ASP A 311 -2.43 3.44 -32.23
N GLU A 312 -1.79 2.37 -31.79
CA GLU A 312 -2.49 1.15 -31.42
C GLU A 312 -3.20 1.29 -30.07
N VAL A 313 -2.56 1.90 -29.07
CA VAL A 313 -3.13 2.09 -27.72
C VAL A 313 -4.41 2.91 -27.75
N VAL A 314 -4.47 4.00 -28.50
CA VAL A 314 -5.68 4.85 -28.59
C VAL A 314 -6.89 4.12 -29.19
N THR A 315 -6.66 3.07 -29.98
CA THR A 315 -7.76 2.25 -30.55
C THR A 315 -8.28 1.22 -29.55
N LEU A 316 -7.47 0.83 -28.58
CA LEU A 316 -7.80 -0.19 -27.57
C LEU A 316 -8.48 0.40 -26.34
N PHE A 317 -8.11 1.62 -25.96
CA PHE A 317 -8.58 2.27 -24.75
C PHE A 317 -9.43 3.50 -25.06
N PRO A 318 -10.72 3.49 -24.73
CA PRO A 318 -11.61 4.65 -24.92
C PRO A 318 -11.34 5.79 -23.94
N SER A 319 -10.49 5.59 -22.94
CA SER A 319 -10.09 6.61 -21.96
C SER A 319 -9.69 7.92 -22.64
N HIS A 320 -10.05 9.03 -22.01
CA HIS A 320 -9.56 10.35 -22.39
C HIS A 320 -8.05 10.50 -22.12
N TYR A 321 -7.54 9.78 -21.15
CA TYR A 321 -6.15 9.86 -20.71
C TYR A 321 -5.30 8.67 -21.17
N ILE A 322 -4.02 8.97 -21.45
CA ILE A 322 -2.92 8.01 -21.53
C ILE A 322 -1.88 8.45 -20.48
N HIS A 323 -1.50 7.55 -19.61
CA HIS A 323 -0.39 7.79 -18.68
C HIS A 323 0.93 7.46 -19.39
N ILE A 324 1.90 8.36 -19.31
CA ILE A 324 3.17 8.25 -20.03
C ILE A 324 4.38 8.03 -19.11
N GLY A 325 4.14 7.76 -17.82
CA GLY A 325 5.20 7.64 -16.82
C GLY A 325 5.88 8.99 -16.56
N GLY A 326 7.15 9.07 -16.91
CA GLY A 326 7.96 10.28 -16.81
C GLY A 326 8.81 10.37 -15.55
N ASP A 327 8.66 9.38 -14.65
CA ASP A 327 9.37 9.25 -13.39
C ASP A 327 10.77 8.65 -13.57
N GLU A 328 11.58 8.85 -12.55
CA GLU A 328 12.86 8.20 -12.30
C GLU A 328 13.78 8.05 -13.53
N ALA A 329 13.72 8.99 -14.49
CA ALA A 329 14.50 8.96 -15.70
C ALA A 329 15.95 9.49 -15.44
N PRO A 330 16.99 8.63 -15.31
CA PRO A 330 18.35 9.07 -15.04
C PRO A 330 18.94 9.83 -16.21
N LYS A 331 19.63 10.91 -15.93
CA LYS A 331 20.29 11.74 -16.95
C LYS A 331 21.71 11.25 -17.29
N THR A 332 22.14 10.13 -16.68
CA THR A 332 23.52 9.60 -16.78
C THR A 332 23.94 9.37 -18.22
N ARG A 333 23.10 8.68 -19.02
CA ARG A 333 23.41 8.40 -20.43
C ARG A 333 23.31 9.66 -21.29
N TRP A 334 22.28 10.48 -21.08
CA TRP A 334 22.06 11.69 -21.86
C TRP A 334 23.22 12.69 -21.73
N LYS A 335 23.81 12.82 -20.53
CA LYS A 335 24.99 13.70 -20.28
C LYS A 335 26.20 13.38 -21.14
N THR A 336 26.39 12.11 -21.52
CA THR A 336 27.54 11.65 -22.28
C THR A 336 27.22 11.29 -23.73
N CYS A 337 25.93 11.26 -24.09
CA CYS A 337 25.47 10.92 -25.44
C CYS A 337 25.63 12.11 -26.39
N ALA A 338 26.47 11.95 -27.43
CA ALA A 338 26.69 13.02 -28.41
C ALA A 338 25.41 13.53 -29.08
N HIS A 339 24.46 12.61 -29.39
CA HIS A 339 23.17 12.95 -29.98
C HIS A 339 22.32 13.82 -29.02
N CYS A 340 22.24 13.44 -27.73
CA CYS A 340 21.48 14.21 -26.73
C CYS A 340 22.07 15.60 -26.53
N GLN A 341 23.41 15.72 -26.46
CA GLN A 341 24.11 16.99 -26.30
C GLN A 341 23.95 17.91 -27.53
N GLU A 342 23.95 17.32 -28.73
CA GLU A 342 23.67 18.05 -29.98
C GLU A 342 22.21 18.54 -30.02
N MET A 343 21.24 17.71 -29.58
CA MET A 343 19.84 18.08 -29.50
C MET A 343 19.61 19.22 -28.49
N ILE A 344 20.21 19.15 -27.30
CA ILE A 344 20.15 20.24 -26.31
C ILE A 344 20.60 21.55 -26.95
N LYS A 345 21.74 21.53 -27.64
CA LYS A 345 22.29 22.73 -28.33
C LYS A 345 21.38 23.19 -29.47
N LYS A 346 20.85 22.27 -30.29
CA LYS A 346 20.03 22.57 -31.47
C LYS A 346 18.72 23.20 -31.09
N GLU A 347 18.05 22.64 -30.07
CA GLU A 347 16.76 23.09 -29.59
C GLU A 347 16.84 24.24 -28.54
N GLY A 348 18.09 24.69 -28.23
CA GLY A 348 18.33 25.80 -27.29
C GLY A 348 17.95 25.47 -25.83
N LEU A 349 18.01 24.18 -25.46
CA LEU A 349 17.70 23.72 -24.13
C LEU A 349 18.88 23.98 -23.19
N LYS A 350 18.59 24.11 -21.89
CA LYS A 350 19.56 24.43 -20.87
C LYS A 350 20.37 23.20 -20.41
N ASP A 351 19.68 22.07 -20.24
CA ASP A 351 20.24 20.85 -19.67
C ASP A 351 19.37 19.61 -20.02
N GLU A 352 19.72 18.46 -19.46
CA GLU A 352 19.00 17.20 -19.65
C GLU A 352 17.61 17.16 -19.02
N PHE A 353 17.30 18.03 -18.06
CA PHE A 353 15.94 18.17 -17.51
C PHE A 353 15.02 18.86 -18.53
N GLU A 354 15.50 19.92 -19.16
CA GLU A 354 14.77 20.54 -20.28
C GLU A 354 14.67 19.59 -21.49
N LEU A 355 15.66 18.69 -21.70
CA LEU A 355 15.56 17.64 -22.72
C LEU A 355 14.44 16.64 -22.40
N GLN A 356 14.24 16.26 -21.13
CA GLN A 356 13.09 15.45 -20.74
C GLN A 356 11.79 16.20 -20.98
N SER A 357 11.69 17.46 -20.60
CA SER A 357 10.54 18.31 -20.90
C SER A 357 10.24 18.39 -22.39
N TYR A 358 11.28 18.52 -23.24
CA TYR A 358 11.13 18.46 -24.70
C TYR A 358 10.55 17.12 -25.16
N PHE A 359 11.06 15.99 -24.64
CA PHE A 359 10.57 14.65 -24.95
C PHE A 359 9.07 14.54 -24.61
N ILE A 360 8.70 14.89 -23.40
CA ILE A 360 7.31 14.83 -22.91
C ILE A 360 6.40 15.73 -23.76
N LYS A 361 6.78 16.98 -24.03
CA LYS A 361 6.01 17.93 -24.86
C LYS A 361 5.80 17.42 -26.29
N ARG A 362 6.79 16.74 -26.86
CA ARG A 362 6.65 16.16 -28.19
C ARG A 362 5.63 15.02 -28.19
N MET A 363 5.68 14.13 -27.21
CA MET A 363 4.72 13.03 -27.07
C MET A 363 3.33 13.54 -26.70
N GLU A 364 3.22 14.53 -25.80
CA GLU A 364 1.95 15.19 -25.50
C GLU A 364 1.30 15.75 -26.77
N LYS A 365 2.04 16.51 -27.57
CA LYS A 365 1.54 17.08 -28.83
C LYS A 365 0.98 15.98 -29.76
N TYR A 366 1.67 14.85 -29.86
CA TYR A 366 1.21 13.71 -30.66
C TYR A 366 -0.06 13.10 -30.10
N ILE A 367 -0.11 12.84 -28.80
CA ILE A 367 -1.23 12.25 -28.08
C ILE A 367 -2.47 13.18 -28.14
N ASN A 368 -2.26 14.50 -27.97
CA ASN A 368 -3.34 15.48 -28.08
C ASN A 368 -3.93 15.53 -29.51
N ALA A 369 -3.09 15.36 -30.54
CA ALA A 369 -3.56 15.26 -31.93
C ALA A 369 -4.48 14.04 -32.19
N LYS A 370 -4.41 13.00 -31.32
CA LYS A 370 -5.33 11.85 -31.32
C LYS A 370 -6.58 12.08 -30.44
N GLY A 371 -6.76 13.28 -29.86
CA GLY A 371 -7.89 13.63 -29.00
C GLY A 371 -7.80 13.07 -27.57
N LYS A 372 -6.60 12.79 -27.09
CA LYS A 372 -6.31 12.31 -25.74
C LYS A 372 -5.43 13.31 -24.99
N ASP A 373 -5.51 13.34 -23.67
CA ASP A 373 -4.63 14.09 -22.79
C ASP A 373 -3.66 13.14 -22.08
N ILE A 374 -2.52 13.68 -21.64
CA ILE A 374 -1.53 12.90 -20.90
C ILE A 374 -1.72 13.05 -19.40
N ILE A 375 -1.39 11.97 -18.69
CA ILE A 375 -1.04 11.98 -17.26
C ILE A 375 0.43 11.59 -17.17
N GLY A 376 1.19 12.17 -16.24
CA GLY A 376 2.53 11.72 -15.89
C GLY A 376 2.80 11.91 -14.41
N TRP A 377 3.77 11.15 -13.89
CA TRP A 377 4.24 11.29 -12.52
C TRP A 377 4.83 12.69 -12.31
N ASP A 378 4.94 13.13 -11.05
CA ASP A 378 5.24 14.55 -10.77
C ASP A 378 6.65 15.03 -11.21
N GLU A 379 7.55 14.13 -11.62
CA GLU A 379 8.81 14.50 -12.27
C GLU A 379 8.64 15.14 -13.67
N ILE A 380 7.45 15.03 -14.31
CA ILE A 380 7.19 15.79 -15.54
C ILE A 380 7.14 17.32 -15.32
N LEU A 381 7.12 17.77 -14.06
CA LEU A 381 7.30 19.18 -13.71
C LEU A 381 8.73 19.68 -13.95
N GLU A 382 9.71 18.77 -13.94
CA GLU A 382 11.11 19.10 -14.14
C GLU A 382 11.37 19.62 -15.56
N GLY A 383 12.14 20.69 -15.68
CA GLY A 383 12.43 21.33 -16.98
C GLY A 383 11.24 22.02 -17.66
N GLY A 384 10.04 22.02 -17.02
CA GLY A 384 8.86 22.73 -17.47
C GLY A 384 7.71 21.84 -18.00
N LEU A 385 6.58 21.94 -17.36
CA LEU A 385 5.37 21.14 -17.63
C LEU A 385 4.85 21.34 -19.06
N ALA A 386 4.35 20.27 -19.65
CA ALA A 386 3.65 20.30 -20.93
C ALA A 386 2.25 20.95 -20.78
N PRO A 387 1.73 21.68 -21.79
CA PRO A 387 0.59 22.61 -21.61
C PRO A 387 -0.72 21.99 -21.10
N ASN A 388 -1.05 20.75 -21.47
CA ASN A 388 -2.30 20.09 -21.11
C ASN A 388 -2.08 18.86 -20.21
N ALA A 389 -0.88 18.72 -19.66
CA ALA A 389 -0.56 17.56 -18.83
C ALA A 389 -1.27 17.60 -17.48
N THR A 390 -1.84 16.47 -17.07
CA THR A 390 -2.29 16.19 -15.71
C THR A 390 -1.15 15.60 -14.91
N VAL A 391 -0.91 16.10 -13.71
CA VAL A 391 0.19 15.65 -12.85
C VAL A 391 -0.30 14.62 -11.85
N MET A 392 0.35 13.45 -11.79
CA MET A 392 0.12 12.45 -10.75
C MET A 392 1.18 12.59 -9.66
N SER A 393 0.80 13.18 -8.51
CA SER A 393 1.72 13.56 -7.43
C SER A 393 1.95 12.38 -6.48
N TRP A 394 3.15 11.75 -6.57
CA TRP A 394 3.51 10.56 -5.80
C TRP A 394 4.65 10.81 -4.80
N THR A 395 5.62 11.65 -5.14
CA THR A 395 6.78 11.94 -4.26
C THR A 395 6.34 12.59 -2.94
N GLY A 396 5.23 13.31 -2.97
CA GLY A 396 4.58 13.98 -1.85
C GLY A 396 3.26 14.60 -2.31
N ILE A 397 2.86 15.70 -1.66
CA ILE A 397 1.70 16.51 -2.08
C ILE A 397 2.12 17.76 -2.86
N GLU A 398 3.40 18.06 -2.88
CA GLU A 398 3.99 19.29 -3.41
C GLU A 398 3.82 19.37 -4.93
N GLY A 399 3.99 18.26 -5.65
CA GLY A 399 3.77 18.17 -7.09
C GLY A 399 2.33 18.58 -7.47
N GLY A 400 1.35 18.04 -6.75
CA GLY A 400 -0.06 18.38 -6.94
C GLY A 400 -0.39 19.84 -6.58
N ILE A 401 0.23 20.37 -5.52
CA ILE A 401 0.08 21.79 -5.15
C ILE A 401 0.65 22.68 -6.27
N HIS A 402 1.80 22.32 -6.81
CA HIS A 402 2.46 23.08 -7.87
C HIS A 402 1.61 23.08 -9.15
N ALA A 403 1.14 21.91 -9.57
CA ALA A 403 0.27 21.75 -10.73
C ALA A 403 -1.02 22.58 -10.59
N ALA A 404 -1.74 22.43 -9.47
CA ALA A 404 -3.00 23.14 -9.23
C ALA A 404 -2.84 24.68 -9.22
N LYS A 405 -1.76 25.18 -8.62
CA LYS A 405 -1.44 26.63 -8.64
C LYS A 405 -1.07 27.15 -10.02
N ALA A 406 -0.52 26.28 -10.88
CA ALA A 406 -0.22 26.59 -12.27
C ALA A 406 -1.45 26.45 -13.20
N GLY A 407 -2.59 26.01 -12.70
CA GLY A 407 -3.83 25.81 -13.46
C GLY A 407 -3.90 24.47 -14.18
N HIS A 408 -3.09 23.47 -13.77
CA HIS A 408 -3.12 22.10 -14.25
C HIS A 408 -3.85 21.17 -13.30
N ASP A 409 -4.53 20.18 -13.85
CA ASP A 409 -5.19 19.17 -13.06
C ASP A 409 -4.17 18.22 -12.39
N ALA A 410 -4.52 17.74 -11.18
CA ALA A 410 -3.66 16.86 -10.42
C ALA A 410 -4.42 15.69 -9.78
N ILE A 411 -3.76 14.53 -9.74
CA ILE A 411 -4.22 13.32 -9.07
C ILE A 411 -3.26 13.07 -7.89
N MET A 412 -3.84 12.86 -6.70
CA MET A 412 -3.07 12.76 -5.46
C MET A 412 -2.82 11.30 -5.08
N THR A 413 -1.57 10.87 -5.14
CA THR A 413 -1.15 9.50 -4.81
C THR A 413 0.15 9.45 -4.00
N PRO A 414 0.31 10.27 -2.92
CA PRO A 414 1.58 10.39 -2.22
C PRO A 414 2.00 9.07 -1.55
N VAL A 415 3.30 8.73 -1.65
CA VAL A 415 3.90 7.52 -1.05
C VAL A 415 3.55 7.36 0.42
N SER A 416 3.39 8.46 1.14
CA SER A 416 3.10 8.48 2.57
C SER A 416 1.71 7.94 2.95
N HIS A 417 0.76 7.85 1.98
CA HIS A 417 -0.63 7.49 2.24
C HIS A 417 -1.27 6.52 1.22
N MET A 418 -0.69 6.38 0.01
CA MET A 418 -1.38 5.74 -1.11
C MET A 418 -0.61 4.56 -1.73
N TYR A 419 0.55 4.16 -1.19
CA TYR A 419 1.34 3.04 -1.70
C TYR A 419 0.96 1.74 -0.99
N LEU A 420 0.12 0.94 -1.64
CA LEU A 420 -0.42 -0.30 -1.07
C LEU A 420 0.53 -1.51 -1.19
N ASP A 421 1.74 -1.31 -1.68
CA ASP A 421 2.84 -2.27 -1.68
C ASP A 421 3.66 -2.26 -0.39
N TYR A 422 3.33 -1.37 0.57
CA TYR A 422 3.94 -1.27 1.90
C TYR A 422 3.30 -2.21 2.91
N TYR A 423 4.03 -2.62 3.94
CA TYR A 423 3.51 -3.42 5.05
C TYR A 423 2.30 -2.76 5.72
N GLN A 424 1.30 -3.55 6.07
CA GLN A 424 0.09 -3.07 6.76
C GLN A 424 0.22 -3.13 8.29
N GLY A 425 1.14 -3.94 8.78
CA GLY A 425 1.42 -4.15 10.20
C GLY A 425 2.84 -4.64 10.44
N ASN A 426 3.03 -5.54 11.39
CA ASN A 426 4.36 -6.02 11.75
C ASN A 426 4.99 -6.86 10.61
N PRO A 427 6.11 -6.42 10.01
CA PRO A 427 6.77 -7.14 8.92
C PRO A 427 7.16 -8.60 9.22
N GLN A 428 7.31 -8.97 10.49
CA GLN A 428 7.62 -10.35 10.88
C GLN A 428 6.45 -11.32 10.69
N SER A 429 5.22 -10.80 10.66
CA SER A 429 3.99 -11.57 10.51
C SER A 429 3.31 -11.40 9.16
N GLU A 430 3.82 -10.51 8.32
CA GLU A 430 3.26 -10.20 7.00
C GLU A 430 4.05 -10.83 5.84
N PRO A 431 3.42 -11.05 4.68
CA PRO A 431 4.13 -11.36 3.45
C PRO A 431 5.19 -10.30 3.13
N LEU A 432 6.23 -10.69 2.40
CA LEU A 432 7.28 -9.76 1.96
C LEU A 432 6.67 -8.59 1.18
N ALA A 433 7.02 -7.37 1.57
CA ALA A 433 6.55 -6.13 0.97
C ALA A 433 7.69 -5.12 0.86
N PHE A 434 7.45 -3.97 0.25
CA PHE A 434 8.42 -2.89 0.22
C PHE A 434 8.73 -2.41 1.65
N ASN A 435 9.98 -2.03 1.92
CA ASN A 435 10.49 -1.76 3.28
C ASN A 435 9.94 -0.43 3.87
N ALA A 436 8.63 -0.33 3.93
CA ALA A 436 7.91 0.78 4.55
C ALA A 436 6.59 0.27 5.16
N GLU A 437 5.94 1.07 5.97
CA GLU A 437 4.66 0.73 6.62
C GLU A 437 3.58 1.74 6.22
N LEU A 438 2.43 1.22 5.79
CA LEU A 438 1.24 2.00 5.52
C LEU A 438 0.01 1.31 6.13
N ARG A 439 -0.39 1.76 7.30
CA ARG A 439 -1.53 1.22 8.06
C ARG A 439 -2.87 1.72 7.52
N LEU A 440 -3.93 0.99 7.83
CA LEU A 440 -5.30 1.31 7.44
C LEU A 440 -5.74 2.73 7.89
N ASP A 441 -5.44 3.10 9.13
CA ASP A 441 -5.76 4.43 9.70
C ASP A 441 -5.05 5.56 8.97
N LYS A 442 -3.82 5.32 8.51
CA LYS A 442 -3.03 6.28 7.75
C LYS A 442 -3.67 6.55 6.37
N VAL A 443 -4.08 5.50 5.65
CA VAL A 443 -4.83 5.66 4.38
C VAL A 443 -6.13 6.43 4.60
N TYR A 444 -6.91 6.06 5.65
CA TYR A 444 -8.17 6.71 5.97
C TYR A 444 -8.04 8.19 6.33
N SER A 445 -6.91 8.57 6.92
CA SER A 445 -6.64 9.95 7.36
C SER A 445 -6.28 10.92 6.22
N PHE A 446 -6.06 10.40 5.00
CA PHE A 446 -5.63 11.24 3.88
C PHE A 446 -6.71 12.22 3.44
N ASN A 447 -6.33 13.47 3.31
CA ASN A 447 -7.16 14.48 2.64
C ASN A 447 -6.55 14.81 1.28
N PRO A 448 -7.20 14.45 0.17
CA PRO A 448 -6.68 14.72 -1.17
C PRO A 448 -6.53 16.20 -1.52
N ILE A 449 -7.26 17.10 -0.84
CA ILE A 449 -7.16 18.54 -1.08
C ILE A 449 -6.19 19.14 -0.05
N PRO A 450 -4.97 19.56 -0.45
CA PRO A 450 -4.04 20.25 0.42
C PRO A 450 -4.61 21.56 0.96
N LYS A 451 -4.29 21.87 2.22
CA LYS A 451 -4.73 23.12 2.88
C LYS A 451 -4.07 24.38 2.30
N GLU A 452 -2.99 24.21 1.58
CA GLU A 452 -2.20 25.25 0.90
C GLU A 452 -2.90 25.81 -0.36
N LEU A 453 -3.98 25.14 -0.83
CA LEU A 453 -4.75 25.54 -2.00
C LEU A 453 -5.95 26.37 -1.61
N ASN A 454 -6.19 27.45 -2.35
CA ASN A 454 -7.44 28.19 -2.25
C ASN A 454 -8.59 27.45 -2.97
N ALA A 455 -9.83 27.92 -2.83
CA ALA A 455 -11.03 27.26 -3.39
C ALA A 455 -11.03 27.13 -4.92
N GLN A 456 -10.33 28.00 -5.64
CA GLN A 456 -10.22 27.91 -7.11
C GLN A 456 -9.15 26.90 -7.50
N GLU A 457 -7.98 26.95 -6.89
CA GLU A 457 -6.88 26.00 -7.10
C GLU A 457 -7.31 24.57 -6.73
N ALA A 458 -8.06 24.39 -5.65
CA ALA A 458 -8.57 23.11 -5.20
C ALA A 458 -9.48 22.39 -6.22
N LYS A 459 -10.05 23.11 -7.20
CA LYS A 459 -10.86 22.50 -8.27
C LYS A 459 -10.02 21.68 -9.24
N HIS A 460 -8.72 21.93 -9.31
CA HIS A 460 -7.78 21.17 -10.12
C HIS A 460 -7.40 19.81 -9.49
N ILE A 461 -7.76 19.56 -8.21
CA ILE A 461 -7.54 18.25 -7.61
C ILE A 461 -8.67 17.31 -8.04
N LEU A 462 -8.40 16.45 -9.00
CA LEU A 462 -9.37 15.50 -9.56
C LEU A 462 -9.77 14.43 -8.54
N GLY A 463 -8.84 14.01 -7.69
CA GLY A 463 -9.07 13.02 -6.63
C GLY A 463 -7.85 12.18 -6.28
N PRO A 464 -8.01 11.15 -5.42
CA PRO A 464 -6.94 10.26 -5.01
C PRO A 464 -6.84 9.01 -5.87
N GLN A 465 -5.63 8.45 -5.92
CA GLN A 465 -5.36 7.09 -6.38
C GLN A 465 -4.50 6.36 -5.36
N ALA A 466 -4.66 5.04 -5.25
CA ALA A 466 -3.67 4.21 -4.56
C ALA A 466 -2.91 3.34 -5.56
N ASN A 467 -1.62 3.12 -5.28
CA ASN A 467 -0.71 2.39 -6.13
C ASN A 467 -0.37 1.02 -5.55
N MET A 468 -0.37 0.00 -6.41
CA MET A 468 0.01 -1.38 -6.11
C MET A 468 1.18 -1.77 -7.00
N TRP A 469 2.41 -1.44 -6.56
CA TRP A 469 3.64 -1.88 -7.18
C TRP A 469 3.91 -3.33 -6.83
N THR A 470 4.48 -4.10 -7.75
CA THR A 470 4.48 -5.57 -7.61
C THR A 470 5.87 -6.20 -7.54
N GLU A 471 6.94 -5.45 -7.25
CA GLU A 471 8.30 -5.98 -7.09
C GLU A 471 8.37 -7.17 -6.13
N TYR A 472 7.58 -7.14 -5.05
CA TYR A 472 7.51 -8.19 -4.04
C TYR A 472 6.19 -8.97 -4.05
N ILE A 473 5.25 -8.62 -4.93
CA ILE A 473 3.90 -9.19 -4.99
C ILE A 473 3.80 -10.15 -6.18
N THR A 474 4.10 -11.41 -5.95
CA THR A 474 4.33 -12.42 -6.99
C THR A 474 3.07 -13.15 -7.48
N ASN A 475 1.93 -12.99 -6.82
CA ASN A 475 0.68 -13.67 -7.16
C ASN A 475 -0.56 -12.89 -6.71
N PHE A 476 -1.71 -13.20 -7.29
CA PHE A 476 -2.94 -12.44 -7.06
C PHE A 476 -3.50 -12.57 -5.63
N LYS A 477 -3.22 -13.67 -4.91
CA LYS A 477 -3.59 -13.76 -3.48
C LYS A 477 -2.78 -12.80 -2.62
N HIS A 478 -1.57 -12.47 -3.03
CA HIS A 478 -0.78 -11.43 -2.39
C HIS A 478 -1.31 -10.03 -2.76
N VAL A 479 -1.74 -9.79 -4.00
CA VAL A 479 -2.46 -8.55 -4.38
C VAL A 479 -3.69 -8.35 -3.50
N GLU A 480 -4.52 -9.37 -3.32
CA GLU A 480 -5.70 -9.31 -2.44
C GLU A 480 -5.30 -8.93 -1.00
N TYR A 481 -4.26 -9.55 -0.46
CA TYR A 481 -3.75 -9.27 0.89
C TYR A 481 -3.34 -7.80 1.03
N MET A 482 -2.56 -7.29 0.08
CA MET A 482 -2.05 -5.92 0.11
C MET A 482 -3.15 -4.88 -0.14
N LEU A 483 -4.15 -5.22 -0.97
CA LEU A 483 -5.28 -4.36 -1.29
C LEU A 483 -6.24 -4.20 -0.09
N PHE A 484 -6.57 -5.31 0.57
CA PHE A 484 -7.55 -5.33 1.65
C PHE A 484 -6.92 -5.35 3.05
N PRO A 485 -7.44 -4.54 4.00
CA PRO A 485 -8.66 -3.72 3.90
C PRO A 485 -8.43 -2.28 3.41
N ARG A 486 -7.23 -1.88 2.96
CA ARG A 486 -6.90 -0.48 2.63
C ARG A 486 -7.71 0.10 1.46
N LEU A 487 -8.17 -0.74 0.51
CA LEU A 487 -9.13 -0.30 -0.51
C LEU A 487 -10.42 0.28 0.10
N LEU A 488 -10.86 -0.27 1.24
CA LEU A 488 -12.05 0.23 1.94
C LEU A 488 -11.84 1.66 2.45
N ALA A 489 -10.64 1.94 2.99
CA ALA A 489 -10.26 3.29 3.42
C ALA A 489 -10.13 4.25 2.22
N LEU A 490 -9.43 3.83 1.16
CA LEU A 490 -9.33 4.60 -0.08
C LEU A 490 -10.72 4.96 -0.63
N SER A 491 -11.67 4.01 -0.60
CA SER A 491 -13.02 4.25 -1.12
C SER A 491 -13.75 5.37 -0.37
N GLU A 492 -13.61 5.46 0.96
CA GLU A 492 -14.20 6.55 1.76
C GLU A 492 -13.49 7.89 1.55
N VAL A 493 -12.16 7.86 1.42
CA VAL A 493 -11.37 9.05 1.05
C VAL A 493 -11.81 9.57 -0.32
N ALA A 494 -11.88 8.69 -1.31
CA ALA A 494 -12.24 9.03 -2.69
C ALA A 494 -13.73 9.42 -2.84
N TRP A 495 -14.61 8.85 -2.03
CA TRP A 495 -16.02 9.24 -1.98
C TRP A 495 -16.24 10.56 -1.23
N GLY A 496 -15.28 10.95 -0.36
CA GLY A 496 -15.30 12.18 0.42
C GLY A 496 -16.07 12.08 1.72
N THR A 497 -16.16 10.88 2.29
CA THR A 497 -16.87 10.61 3.56
C THR A 497 -15.92 10.27 4.71
N SER A 498 -14.62 10.10 4.45
CA SER A 498 -13.62 9.91 5.50
C SER A 498 -13.49 11.15 6.38
N LYS A 499 -13.50 10.95 7.70
CA LYS A 499 -13.28 11.99 8.71
C LYS A 499 -12.51 11.38 9.89
N PRO A 500 -11.47 12.04 10.41
CA PRO A 500 -10.68 11.49 11.51
C PRO A 500 -11.50 11.03 12.70
N GLU A 501 -12.52 11.81 13.11
CA GLU A 501 -13.42 11.51 14.21
C GLU A 501 -14.34 10.29 13.94
N ALA A 502 -14.53 9.91 12.68
CA ALA A 502 -15.35 8.78 12.27
C ALA A 502 -14.56 7.47 12.13
N TYR A 503 -13.21 7.49 12.31
CA TYR A 503 -12.36 6.31 12.09
C TYR A 503 -12.83 5.08 12.87
N LYS A 504 -13.23 5.23 14.14
CA LYS A 504 -13.73 4.10 14.95
C LYS A 504 -15.01 3.47 14.38
N SER A 505 -15.89 4.29 13.82
CA SER A 505 -17.08 3.78 13.10
C SER A 505 -16.70 3.06 11.82
N PHE A 506 -15.74 3.61 11.05
CA PHE A 506 -15.21 2.99 9.85
C PHE A 506 -14.53 1.64 10.17
N GLU A 507 -13.67 1.59 11.19
CA GLU A 507 -13.03 0.37 11.66
C GLU A 507 -14.04 -0.76 11.94
N ASN A 508 -15.16 -0.45 12.63
CA ASN A 508 -16.21 -1.43 12.90
C ASN A 508 -16.88 -1.93 11.61
N ARG A 509 -17.10 -1.05 10.62
CA ARG A 509 -17.64 -1.43 9.30
C ARG A 509 -16.67 -2.32 8.52
N VAL A 510 -15.36 -2.02 8.57
CA VAL A 510 -14.30 -2.88 7.99
C VAL A 510 -14.35 -4.28 8.60
N ILE A 511 -14.43 -4.40 9.91
CA ILE A 511 -14.51 -5.70 10.58
C ILE A 511 -15.77 -6.47 10.17
N HIS A 512 -16.89 -5.76 10.00
CA HIS A 512 -18.11 -6.37 9.48
C HIS A 512 -17.92 -6.88 8.04
N GLU A 513 -17.25 -6.10 7.19
CA GLU A 513 -16.97 -6.46 5.79
C GLU A 513 -16.05 -7.70 5.66
N PHE A 514 -15.26 -8.04 6.67
CA PHE A 514 -14.47 -9.28 6.69
C PHE A 514 -15.34 -10.54 6.50
N ALA A 515 -16.59 -10.52 6.97
CA ALA A 515 -17.51 -11.63 6.72
C ALA A 515 -17.84 -11.80 5.22
N TYR A 516 -17.89 -10.70 4.46
CA TYR A 516 -18.02 -10.76 3.00
C TYR A 516 -16.74 -11.29 2.36
N LEU A 517 -15.56 -10.78 2.75
CA LEU A 517 -14.27 -11.23 2.22
C LEU A 517 -14.06 -12.72 2.47
N ASP A 518 -14.40 -13.21 3.67
CA ASP A 518 -14.35 -14.64 4.02
C ASP A 518 -15.28 -15.49 3.13
N ARG A 519 -16.54 -15.06 2.92
CA ARG A 519 -17.50 -15.78 2.05
C ARG A 519 -17.00 -15.85 0.60
N LYS A 520 -16.36 -14.78 0.12
CA LYS A 520 -15.80 -14.70 -1.24
C LYS A 520 -14.41 -15.33 -1.35
N LYS A 521 -13.83 -15.80 -0.25
CA LYS A 521 -12.46 -16.36 -0.18
C LYS A 521 -11.40 -15.39 -0.69
N ILE A 522 -11.63 -14.10 -0.48
CA ILE A 522 -10.67 -13.04 -0.76
C ILE A 522 -9.64 -13.05 0.37
N ASN A 523 -8.36 -13.04 0.03
CA ASN A 523 -7.29 -12.91 1.01
C ASN A 523 -7.21 -11.44 1.49
N TYR A 524 -7.02 -11.23 2.80
CA TYR A 524 -6.94 -9.86 3.34
C TYR A 524 -6.09 -9.82 4.61
N SER A 525 -5.48 -8.67 4.85
CA SER A 525 -4.69 -8.45 6.07
C SER A 525 -5.58 -8.33 7.30
N LYS A 526 -5.12 -8.96 8.38
CA LYS A 526 -5.73 -8.85 9.72
C LYS A 526 -4.95 -7.91 10.64
N ALA A 527 -4.07 -7.06 10.08
CA ALA A 527 -3.24 -6.13 10.82
C ALA A 527 -4.03 -5.17 11.73
N ILE A 528 -5.30 -4.91 11.41
CA ILE A 528 -6.23 -4.17 12.27
C ILE A 528 -6.39 -4.78 13.69
N PHE A 529 -6.10 -6.07 13.85
CA PHE A 529 -6.13 -6.78 15.11
C PHE A 529 -4.75 -6.98 15.71
N GLU A 530 -3.69 -6.47 15.09
CA GLU A 530 -2.33 -6.65 15.59
C GLU A 530 -2.09 -5.96 16.91
N LEU A 531 -1.12 -6.52 17.62
CA LEU A 531 -0.56 -5.94 18.81
C LEU A 531 0.70 -5.17 18.47
N ASN A 532 0.87 -4.02 19.12
CA ASN A 532 2.13 -3.31 19.17
C ASN A 532 2.87 -3.70 20.46
N GLY A 533 4.16 -4.01 20.32
CA GLY A 533 5.06 -4.22 21.43
C GLY A 533 6.10 -3.11 21.48
N ASN A 534 6.29 -2.52 22.65
CA ASN A 534 7.26 -1.48 22.89
C ASN A 534 8.17 -1.85 24.06
N ILE A 535 9.48 -1.66 23.91
CA ILE A 535 10.47 -1.93 24.96
C ILE A 535 10.67 -0.63 25.74
N ILE A 536 10.49 -0.71 27.04
CA ILE A 536 10.67 0.44 27.93
C ILE A 536 11.63 0.06 29.07
N SER A 537 12.51 1.00 29.43
CA SER A 537 13.38 0.89 30.60
C SER A 537 12.87 1.78 31.72
N ARG A 538 12.66 1.23 32.90
CA ARG A 538 12.30 1.98 34.12
C ARG A 538 13.16 1.54 35.29
N ASN A 539 13.89 2.46 35.88
CA ASN A 539 14.75 2.21 37.04
C ASN A 539 15.76 1.03 36.80
N GLY A 540 16.35 0.98 35.61
CA GLY A 540 17.34 -0.04 35.21
C GLY A 540 16.75 -1.44 34.99
N LYS A 541 15.42 -1.56 34.92
CA LYS A 541 14.72 -2.80 34.57
C LYS A 541 14.04 -2.65 33.20
N MET A 542 14.08 -3.72 32.42
CA MET A 542 13.43 -3.79 31.11
C MET A 542 12.01 -4.32 31.24
N TYR A 543 11.11 -3.73 30.47
CA TYR A 543 9.71 -4.14 30.37
C TYR A 543 9.28 -4.17 28.91
N TYR A 544 8.36 -5.08 28.61
CA TYR A 544 7.69 -5.14 27.32
C TYR A 544 6.23 -4.69 27.47
N GLU A 545 5.92 -3.55 26.89
CA GLU A 545 4.59 -2.94 26.90
C GLU A 545 3.82 -3.40 25.67
N LEU A 546 2.62 -3.92 25.88
CA LEU A 546 1.73 -4.37 24.82
C LEU A 546 0.56 -3.41 24.67
N SER A 547 0.21 -3.08 23.44
CA SER A 547 -0.95 -2.26 23.11
C SER A 547 -1.67 -2.81 21.89
N THR A 548 -2.96 -2.48 21.78
CA THR A 548 -3.78 -2.80 20.61
C THR A 548 -4.57 -1.56 20.19
N ILE A 549 -4.77 -1.40 18.91
CA ILE A 549 -5.63 -0.33 18.37
C ILE A 549 -7.08 -0.59 18.78
N LYS A 550 -7.49 -1.86 18.80
CA LYS A 550 -8.85 -2.25 19.18
C LYS A 550 -8.98 -2.52 20.67
N ASN A 551 -9.36 -1.49 21.43
CA ASN A 551 -9.45 -1.51 22.90
C ASN A 551 -10.52 -2.46 23.47
N ASP A 552 -11.42 -3.01 22.65
CA ASP A 552 -12.47 -3.95 23.09
C ASP A 552 -11.97 -5.40 23.20
N ASN A 553 -10.74 -5.68 22.73
CA ASN A 553 -10.12 -6.99 22.78
C ASN A 553 -9.33 -7.19 24.07
N THR A 554 -9.25 -8.44 24.54
CA THR A 554 -8.40 -8.82 25.66
C THR A 554 -7.06 -9.30 25.13
N ILE A 555 -5.96 -8.65 25.53
CA ILE A 555 -4.61 -9.13 25.23
C ILE A 555 -4.28 -10.26 26.19
N ARG A 556 -3.86 -11.41 25.65
CA ARG A 556 -3.32 -12.53 26.42
C ARG A 556 -1.91 -12.85 25.97
N TYR A 557 -1.05 -13.28 26.89
CA TYR A 557 0.35 -13.53 26.61
C TYR A 557 0.91 -14.74 27.34
N THR A 558 2.05 -15.24 26.85
CA THR A 558 2.91 -16.25 27.45
C THR A 558 4.37 -15.75 27.48
N THR A 559 5.20 -16.33 28.33
CA THR A 559 6.62 -15.97 28.49
C THR A 559 7.58 -17.15 28.29
N ASP A 560 7.05 -18.27 27.82
CA ASP A 560 7.75 -19.54 27.61
C ASP A 560 7.84 -19.94 26.14
N GLY A 561 7.42 -19.05 25.23
CA GLY A 561 7.41 -19.29 23.78
C GLY A 561 6.22 -20.10 23.27
N THR A 562 5.29 -20.54 24.15
CA THR A 562 4.05 -21.20 23.70
C THR A 562 3.05 -20.19 23.10
N ALA A 563 2.17 -20.66 22.21
CA ALA A 563 1.13 -19.81 21.65
C ALA A 563 0.08 -19.45 22.74
N PRO A 564 -0.37 -18.17 22.81
CA PRO A 564 -1.41 -17.76 23.75
C PRO A 564 -2.74 -18.46 23.47
N THR A 565 -3.44 -18.84 24.55
CA THR A 565 -4.78 -19.43 24.52
C THR A 565 -5.74 -18.62 25.37
N VAL A 566 -7.03 -18.98 25.39
CA VAL A 566 -8.03 -18.35 26.26
C VAL A 566 -7.75 -18.52 27.77
N GLN A 567 -6.88 -19.46 28.13
CA GLN A 567 -6.43 -19.71 29.52
C GLN A 567 -5.14 -18.95 29.85
N SER A 568 -4.40 -18.42 28.86
CA SER A 568 -3.16 -17.68 29.09
C SER A 568 -3.40 -16.39 29.89
N ALA A 569 -2.34 -15.89 30.53
CA ALA A 569 -2.39 -14.69 31.36
C ALA A 569 -2.97 -13.49 30.59
N VAL A 570 -3.82 -12.72 31.26
CA VAL A 570 -4.35 -11.47 30.71
C VAL A 570 -3.35 -10.36 30.95
N TYR A 571 -2.98 -9.63 29.91
CA TYR A 571 -2.12 -8.47 30.00
C TYR A 571 -2.83 -7.32 30.74
N LYS A 572 -2.23 -6.79 31.79
CA LYS A 572 -2.72 -5.66 32.57
C LYS A 572 -1.68 -4.58 32.77
N GLU A 573 -0.42 -4.95 32.76
CA GLU A 573 0.74 -4.06 32.97
C GLU A 573 1.95 -4.58 32.18
N PRO A 574 2.96 -3.73 31.92
CA PRO A 574 4.16 -4.13 31.15
C PRO A 574 4.86 -5.38 31.74
N VAL A 575 5.17 -6.32 30.86
CA VAL A 575 5.80 -7.61 31.23
C VAL A 575 7.28 -7.37 31.55
N VAL A 576 7.75 -7.83 32.71
CA VAL A 576 9.16 -7.73 33.09
C VAL A 576 10.01 -8.63 32.20
N VAL A 577 11.12 -8.10 31.69
CA VAL A 577 12.13 -8.82 30.90
C VAL A 577 13.42 -8.90 31.72
N ASP A 578 13.61 -9.97 32.46
CA ASP A 578 14.73 -10.17 33.39
C ASP A 578 15.65 -11.34 33.03
N ARG A 579 15.32 -12.09 32.00
CA ARG A 579 16.08 -13.24 31.47
C ARG A 579 15.84 -13.40 29.97
N THR A 580 16.67 -14.18 29.31
CA THR A 580 16.44 -14.65 27.95
C THR A 580 15.10 -15.38 27.88
N MET A 581 14.16 -14.88 27.06
CA MET A 581 12.79 -15.38 26.99
C MET A 581 12.13 -15.01 25.67
N THR A 582 11.08 -15.74 25.32
CA THR A 582 10.17 -15.38 24.21
C THR A 582 8.82 -14.99 24.78
N ILE A 583 8.36 -13.79 24.48
CA ILE A 583 7.01 -13.33 24.77
C ILE A 583 6.17 -13.51 23.51
N ASN A 584 5.12 -14.34 23.61
CA ASN A 584 4.06 -14.41 22.62
C ASN A 584 2.80 -13.73 23.16
N ALA A 585 2.18 -12.88 22.37
CA ALA A 585 0.94 -12.20 22.74
C ALA A 585 -0.07 -12.22 21.59
N ALA A 586 -1.35 -12.27 21.92
CA ALA A 586 -2.42 -12.23 20.92
C ALA A 586 -3.66 -11.52 21.45
N ASN A 587 -4.43 -10.94 20.54
CA ASN A 587 -5.74 -10.37 20.81
C ASN A 587 -6.83 -11.45 20.85
N PHE A 588 -7.74 -11.34 21.81
CA PHE A 588 -8.92 -12.20 21.92
C PHE A 588 -10.19 -11.36 21.97
N SER A 589 -11.10 -11.65 21.05
CA SER A 589 -12.49 -11.16 21.09
C SER A 589 -13.35 -12.27 21.68
N ALA A 590 -13.89 -12.06 22.88
CA ALA A 590 -14.48 -13.10 23.71
C ALA A 590 -13.52 -14.30 23.90
N ALA A 591 -13.87 -15.50 23.45
CA ALA A 591 -13.05 -16.70 23.57
C ALA A 591 -12.27 -17.05 22.27
N ARG A 592 -12.28 -16.19 21.26
CA ARG A 592 -11.64 -16.43 19.96
C ARG A 592 -10.44 -15.52 19.78
N MET A 593 -9.30 -16.10 19.41
CA MET A 593 -8.15 -15.33 18.98
C MET A 593 -8.47 -14.61 17.65
N VAL A 594 -8.11 -13.33 17.57
CA VAL A 594 -8.22 -12.48 16.38
C VAL A 594 -6.86 -11.89 16.02
N GLY A 595 -6.57 -11.81 14.73
CA GLY A 595 -5.26 -11.38 14.25
C GLY A 595 -4.17 -12.46 14.37
N SER A 596 -2.93 -12.02 14.30
CA SER A 596 -1.73 -12.85 14.42
C SER A 596 -1.18 -12.85 15.85
N VAL A 597 -0.30 -13.79 16.14
CA VAL A 597 0.48 -13.81 17.40
C VAL A 597 1.68 -12.87 17.23
N LEU A 598 1.77 -11.86 18.07
CA LEU A 598 2.99 -11.07 18.23
C LEU A 598 4.03 -11.90 18.98
N LYS A 599 5.13 -12.21 18.32
CA LYS A 599 6.28 -12.90 18.92
C LYS A 599 7.42 -11.91 19.11
N GLN A 600 8.00 -11.87 20.32
CA GLN A 600 9.20 -11.11 20.61
C GLN A 600 10.19 -11.96 21.39
N ASP A 601 11.37 -12.20 20.80
CA ASP A 601 12.48 -12.86 21.45
C ASP A 601 13.37 -11.81 22.15
N PHE A 602 13.77 -12.10 23.37
CA PHE A 602 14.72 -11.32 24.15
C PHE A 602 15.94 -12.18 24.48
N VAL A 603 17.12 -11.67 24.19
CA VAL A 603 18.41 -12.30 24.53
C VAL A 603 19.14 -11.39 25.52
N ILE A 604 19.18 -11.78 26.76
CA ILE A 604 19.77 -10.97 27.85
C ILE A 604 21.26 -11.19 27.92
N SER A 605 22.01 -10.11 27.94
CA SER A 605 23.44 -10.02 28.13
C SER A 605 23.79 -9.10 29.31
N LYS A 606 25.07 -8.93 29.64
CA LYS A 606 25.49 -8.01 30.70
C LYS A 606 25.27 -6.53 30.36
N SER A 607 25.22 -6.20 29.08
CA SER A 607 24.91 -4.85 28.58
C SER A 607 23.42 -4.51 28.56
N THR A 608 22.53 -5.52 28.64
CA THR A 608 21.08 -5.28 28.51
C THR A 608 20.57 -4.32 29.58
N GLY A 609 19.85 -3.28 29.14
CA GLY A 609 19.31 -2.24 30.02
C GLY A 609 20.31 -1.23 30.54
N LYS A 610 21.57 -1.29 30.10
CA LYS A 610 22.65 -0.37 30.52
C LYS A 610 22.55 0.97 29.76
N SER A 611 23.22 2.00 30.29
CA SER A 611 23.30 3.31 29.65
C SER A 611 24.31 3.30 28.52
N VAL A 612 23.96 3.86 27.37
CA VAL A 612 24.84 3.99 26.21
C VAL A 612 24.97 5.44 25.81
N GLN A 613 26.20 5.88 25.53
CA GLN A 613 26.52 7.17 24.94
C GLN A 613 27.04 6.96 23.52
N LEU A 614 26.52 7.74 22.57
CA LEU A 614 26.99 7.77 21.17
C LEU A 614 27.82 9.00 20.92
N LEU A 615 28.90 8.85 20.14
CA LEU A 615 29.67 10.01 19.62
C LEU A 615 28.97 10.69 18.45
N TYR A 616 28.29 9.91 17.61
CA TYR A 616 27.52 10.38 16.46
C TYR A 616 26.08 9.91 16.57
N GLU A 617 25.13 10.80 16.31
CA GLU A 617 23.71 10.42 16.29
C GLU A 617 23.37 9.64 15.02
N PRO A 618 22.49 8.62 15.11
CA PRO A 618 21.94 7.94 13.97
C PRO A 618 21.08 8.90 13.12
N ASN A 619 20.80 8.49 11.89
CA ASN A 619 19.88 9.25 11.03
C ASN A 619 18.45 9.23 11.61
N GLU A 620 17.74 10.36 11.53
CA GLU A 620 16.38 10.51 12.07
C GLU A 620 15.39 9.45 11.56
N ALA A 621 15.53 9.01 10.30
CA ALA A 621 14.69 7.96 9.71
C ALA A 621 14.96 6.55 10.29
N TYR A 622 16.12 6.34 10.95
CA TYR A 622 16.61 5.04 11.41
C TYR A 622 17.20 5.10 12.83
N GLN A 623 16.52 5.79 13.73
CA GLN A 623 16.96 5.93 15.13
C GLN A 623 16.24 4.97 16.10
N SER A 624 15.21 4.20 15.64
CA SER A 624 14.44 3.27 16.47
C SER A 624 14.12 3.83 17.87
N ASN A 625 14.56 3.17 18.95
CA ASN A 625 14.45 3.61 20.35
C ASN A 625 15.68 4.42 20.82
N GLY A 626 16.42 5.05 19.91
CA GLY A 626 17.65 5.75 20.22
C GLY A 626 18.73 4.80 20.76
N THR A 627 19.56 5.27 21.69
CA THR A 627 20.66 4.48 22.24
C THR A 627 20.23 3.18 22.93
N ALA A 628 18.98 3.12 23.43
CA ALA A 628 18.44 1.91 24.04
C ALA A 628 18.39 0.71 23.08
N THR A 629 18.24 0.96 21.78
CA THR A 629 18.23 -0.08 20.74
C THR A 629 19.48 -0.96 20.75
N LEU A 630 20.63 -0.41 21.19
CA LEU A 630 21.89 -1.15 21.24
C LEU A 630 22.01 -2.09 22.45
N VAL A 631 21.09 -2.03 23.41
CA VAL A 631 21.17 -2.77 24.69
C VAL A 631 19.79 -3.20 25.20
N ASP A 632 18.83 -3.38 24.31
CA ASP A 632 17.47 -3.79 24.70
C ASP A 632 17.23 -5.30 24.62
N GLY A 633 18.26 -6.05 24.22
CA GLY A 633 18.21 -7.52 24.10
C GLY A 633 17.39 -8.01 22.91
N VAL A 634 17.10 -7.14 21.93
CA VAL A 634 16.31 -7.47 20.75
C VAL A 634 17.13 -7.33 19.48
N TYR A 635 17.19 -8.39 18.72
CA TYR A 635 17.84 -8.36 17.41
C TYR A 635 16.91 -7.81 16.33
N GLY A 636 17.45 -6.97 15.45
CA GLY A 636 16.74 -6.36 14.34
C GLY A 636 16.37 -7.36 13.23
N ASN A 637 15.26 -7.13 12.57
CA ASN A 637 14.89 -7.88 11.38
C ASN A 637 15.70 -7.35 10.17
N LYS A 638 16.46 -8.24 9.51
CA LYS A 638 17.30 -7.90 8.35
C LYS A 638 16.51 -7.47 7.09
N GLN A 639 15.20 -7.63 7.10
CA GLN A 639 14.31 -7.21 6.01
C GLN A 639 13.54 -5.91 6.32
N TYR A 640 13.64 -5.41 7.58
CA TYR A 640 12.94 -4.19 7.98
C TYR A 640 13.81 -3.36 8.92
N PHE A 641 14.35 -2.24 8.42
CA PHE A 641 15.38 -1.44 9.10
C PHE A 641 14.86 -0.28 9.94
N LYS A 642 13.56 0.01 9.91
CA LYS A 642 12.98 1.12 10.68
C LYS A 642 12.74 0.81 12.15
N LYS A 643 12.87 -0.47 12.54
CA LYS A 643 12.66 -0.92 13.91
C LYS A 643 13.79 -1.84 14.35
N ASN A 644 14.29 -1.64 15.57
CA ASN A 644 15.38 -2.39 16.20
C ASN A 644 16.73 -2.30 15.45
N TRP A 645 16.95 -1.20 14.70
CA TRP A 645 18.22 -0.87 14.06
C TRP A 645 18.55 0.61 14.24
N LEU A 646 19.85 0.91 14.38
CA LEU A 646 20.37 2.27 14.23
C LEU A 646 21.09 2.39 12.90
N GLY A 647 20.70 3.36 12.07
CA GLY A 647 21.28 3.61 10.74
C GLY A 647 22.14 4.86 10.71
N PHE A 648 23.37 4.75 10.18
CA PHE A 648 24.34 5.83 10.06
C PHE A 648 24.70 6.02 8.59
N ASN A 649 24.57 7.22 8.06
CA ASN A 649 24.97 7.52 6.68
C ASN A 649 26.35 8.21 6.67
N GLY A 650 27.36 7.54 6.14
CA GLY A 650 28.71 8.07 6.05
C GLY A 650 29.36 8.41 7.40
N LYS A 651 28.93 7.75 8.48
CA LYS A 651 29.45 7.92 9.84
C LYS A 651 29.69 6.57 10.49
N ASP A 652 30.65 6.52 11.39
CA ASP A 652 30.91 5.35 12.23
C ASP A 652 29.91 5.26 13.37
N LEU A 653 29.65 4.04 13.88
CA LEU A 653 29.11 3.88 15.21
C LEU A 653 30.28 3.93 16.21
N VAL A 654 30.19 4.84 17.19
CA VAL A 654 31.08 4.86 18.36
C VAL A 654 30.20 4.92 19.59
N ALA A 655 30.03 3.77 20.25
CA ALA A 655 29.13 3.60 21.40
C ALA A 655 29.93 3.26 22.65
N THR A 656 29.68 3.97 23.76
CA THR A 656 30.24 3.65 25.07
C THR A 656 29.14 3.19 26.02
N ILE A 657 29.24 1.96 26.50
CA ILE A 657 28.30 1.32 27.43
C ILE A 657 28.84 1.51 28.85
N ASP A 658 28.06 2.11 29.76
CA ASP A 658 28.34 2.15 31.18
C ASP A 658 27.69 0.93 31.85
N MET A 659 28.52 -0.02 32.31
CA MET A 659 28.05 -1.24 32.97
C MET A 659 27.54 -1.00 34.41
N ALA A 660 27.52 0.29 34.86
CA ALA A 660 27.20 0.77 36.20
C ALA A 660 28.25 0.42 37.26
N GLU A 661 28.75 -0.80 37.25
CA GLU A 661 29.85 -1.32 38.11
C GLU A 661 30.81 -2.16 37.26
N PRO A 662 32.04 -2.36 37.70
CA PRO A 662 32.97 -3.23 36.99
C PRO A 662 32.45 -4.66 36.92
N VAL A 663 32.35 -5.21 35.71
CA VAL A 663 31.93 -6.60 35.45
C VAL A 663 32.98 -7.37 34.68
N SER A 664 33.00 -8.70 34.84
CA SER A 664 33.89 -9.57 34.08
C SER A 664 33.21 -10.08 32.81
N PHE A 665 33.90 -10.01 31.68
CA PHE A 665 33.41 -10.49 30.38
C PHE A 665 34.57 -10.85 29.45
N SER A 666 34.29 -11.60 28.38
CA SER A 666 35.29 -12.06 27.41
C SER A 666 34.81 -12.02 25.96
N ASN A 667 33.57 -11.60 25.74
CA ASN A 667 32.99 -11.52 24.40
C ASN A 667 32.14 -10.27 24.25
N VAL A 668 32.19 -9.66 23.04
CA VAL A 668 31.23 -8.70 22.56
C VAL A 668 30.68 -9.21 21.24
N GLU A 669 29.37 -9.13 21.07
CA GLU A 669 28.67 -9.59 19.89
C GLU A 669 27.74 -8.49 19.39
N LEU A 670 27.66 -8.29 18.06
CA LEU A 670 26.78 -7.32 17.41
C LEU A 670 26.32 -7.85 16.05
N ASN A 671 25.16 -7.36 15.59
CA ASN A 671 24.71 -7.63 14.23
C ASN A 671 24.82 -6.39 13.35
N VAL A 672 25.09 -6.66 12.07
CA VAL A 672 25.15 -5.67 10.98
C VAL A 672 24.42 -6.24 9.76
N VAL A 673 24.02 -5.36 8.85
CA VAL A 673 23.30 -5.73 7.63
C VAL A 673 24.12 -5.38 6.39
N ASP A 674 24.01 -6.22 5.37
CA ASP A 674 24.52 -5.98 4.02
C ASP A 674 23.35 -6.08 3.02
N GLN A 675 22.97 -4.95 2.42
CA GLN A 675 21.93 -4.86 1.39
C GLN A 675 22.34 -3.79 0.36
N ASN A 676 23.20 -4.19 -0.55
CA ASN A 676 23.88 -3.27 -1.47
C ASN A 676 22.92 -2.49 -2.38
N ALA A 677 21.76 -3.08 -2.73
CA ALA A 677 20.71 -2.41 -3.49
C ALA A 677 20.14 -1.17 -2.76
N SER A 678 20.19 -1.16 -1.42
CA SER A 678 19.79 -0.03 -0.57
C SER A 678 20.98 0.77 -0.03
N TRP A 679 22.16 0.63 -0.64
CA TRP A 679 23.41 1.30 -0.24
C TRP A 679 23.90 0.94 1.17
N ILE A 680 23.45 -0.17 1.73
CA ILE A 680 23.84 -0.68 3.05
C ILE A 680 24.94 -1.71 2.87
N TYR A 681 26.06 -1.51 3.56
CA TYR A 681 27.26 -2.33 3.43
C TYR A 681 27.80 -2.76 4.79
N TYR A 682 28.44 -3.94 4.84
CA TYR A 682 29.19 -4.35 6.02
C TYR A 682 30.33 -3.39 6.35
N PRO A 683 30.60 -3.15 7.66
CA PRO A 683 31.69 -2.28 8.09
C PRO A 683 33.07 -2.79 7.66
N GLN A 684 34.07 -1.91 7.70
CA GLN A 684 35.47 -2.24 7.41
C GLN A 684 36.18 -2.89 8.60
N ALA A 685 35.87 -2.43 9.82
CA ALA A 685 36.45 -2.94 11.04
C ALA A 685 35.48 -2.75 12.24
N VAL A 686 35.64 -3.61 13.25
CA VAL A 686 35.00 -3.45 14.56
C VAL A 686 36.07 -3.55 15.63
N LYS A 687 36.08 -2.60 16.58
CA LYS A 687 37.04 -2.50 17.66
C LYS A 687 36.32 -2.46 19.02
N VAL A 688 36.85 -3.16 19.98
CA VAL A 688 36.36 -3.15 21.37
C VAL A 688 37.44 -2.61 22.28
N TYR A 689 37.07 -1.64 23.11
CA TYR A 689 37.93 -1.03 24.12
C TYR A 689 37.27 -1.17 25.50
N VAL A 690 38.07 -1.19 26.53
CA VAL A 690 37.64 -1.24 27.92
C VAL A 690 38.24 -0.08 28.74
N SER A 691 37.51 0.39 29.75
CA SER A 691 37.96 1.45 30.65
C SER A 691 37.35 1.28 32.06
N GLN A 692 38.03 1.83 33.07
CA GLN A 692 37.50 1.94 34.44
C GLN A 692 36.93 3.32 34.74
N ASP A 693 37.38 4.36 34.02
CA ASP A 693 37.15 5.76 34.34
C ASP A 693 36.46 6.57 33.23
N ASN A 694 36.08 5.90 32.12
CA ASN A 694 35.50 6.54 30.90
C ASN A 694 36.41 7.57 30.21
N GLN A 695 37.74 7.56 30.55
CA GLN A 695 38.71 8.46 29.94
C GLN A 695 39.85 7.68 29.28
N ASN A 696 40.40 6.73 29.99
CA ASN A 696 41.53 5.91 29.53
C ASN A 696 41.00 4.58 28.99
N PHE A 697 40.98 4.45 27.66
CA PHE A 697 40.50 3.25 26.98
C PHE A 697 41.65 2.41 26.45
N THR A 698 41.61 1.10 26.71
CA THR A 698 42.54 0.12 26.19
C THR A 698 41.86 -0.74 25.13
N LEU A 699 42.44 -0.86 23.93
CA LEU A 699 41.96 -1.75 22.88
C LEU A 699 42.20 -3.19 23.33
N VAL A 700 41.14 -4.01 23.28
CA VAL A 700 41.21 -5.45 23.69
C VAL A 700 41.01 -6.38 22.48
N GLN A 701 40.31 -5.94 21.44
CA GLN A 701 40.10 -6.73 20.24
C GLN A 701 39.75 -5.87 19.04
N GLU A 702 40.16 -6.31 17.86
CA GLU A 702 39.81 -5.75 16.57
C GLU A 702 39.56 -6.87 15.55
N VAL A 703 38.54 -6.74 14.72
CA VAL A 703 38.29 -7.60 13.56
C VAL A 703 38.12 -6.73 12.30
N GLY A 704 38.77 -7.15 11.24
CA GLY A 704 38.73 -6.44 9.93
C GLY A 704 37.75 -7.07 8.97
N LYS A 705 37.68 -6.45 7.77
CA LYS A 705 36.71 -6.75 6.70
C LYS A 705 36.59 -8.24 6.35
N GLU A 706 37.71 -8.97 6.25
CA GLU A 706 37.68 -10.39 5.89
C GLU A 706 36.90 -11.27 6.88
N VAL A 707 37.03 -11.00 8.19
CA VAL A 707 36.29 -11.71 9.23
C VAL A 707 34.83 -11.31 9.22
N ILE A 708 34.57 -10.01 9.01
CA ILE A 708 33.22 -9.45 8.97
C ILE A 708 32.43 -10.04 7.79
N ASP A 709 33.01 -10.12 6.60
CA ASP A 709 32.32 -10.69 5.42
C ASP A 709 31.95 -12.16 5.61
N LYS A 710 32.78 -12.92 6.34
CA LYS A 710 32.48 -14.32 6.67
C LYS A 710 31.43 -14.49 7.78
N SER A 711 31.16 -13.44 8.55
CA SER A 711 30.24 -13.48 9.70
C SER A 711 28.75 -13.60 9.35
N LYS A 712 28.39 -13.36 8.08
CA LYS A 712 26.99 -13.27 7.60
C LYS A 712 26.15 -12.28 8.42
N GLY A 713 26.80 -11.22 8.93
CA GLY A 713 26.18 -10.13 9.66
C GLY A 713 26.09 -10.31 11.18
N THR A 714 26.58 -11.41 11.76
CA THR A 714 26.74 -11.54 13.23
C THR A 714 28.22 -11.56 13.55
N ILE A 715 28.73 -10.48 14.12
CA ILE A 715 30.15 -10.28 14.43
C ILE A 715 30.38 -10.60 15.91
N LYS A 716 31.27 -11.52 16.15
CA LYS A 716 31.66 -11.93 17.49
C LYS A 716 33.15 -11.65 17.74
N LEU A 717 33.43 -10.82 18.73
CA LEU A 717 34.79 -10.50 19.18
C LEU A 717 35.05 -11.24 20.51
N SER A 718 35.95 -12.19 20.48
CA SER A 718 36.37 -12.95 21.67
C SER A 718 37.79 -12.53 22.08
N PHE A 719 38.01 -12.31 23.35
CA PHE A 719 39.27 -11.84 23.90
C PHE A 719 39.52 -12.41 25.31
N GLU A 720 40.74 -12.24 25.87
CA GLU A 720 41.02 -12.60 27.25
C GLU A 720 40.06 -11.87 28.20
N LYS A 721 39.68 -12.58 29.28
CA LYS A 721 38.71 -12.07 30.26
C LYS A 721 39.12 -10.71 30.79
N GLN A 722 38.27 -9.72 30.56
CA GLN A 722 38.40 -8.35 31.04
C GLN A 722 37.55 -8.15 32.30
N HIS A 723 37.90 -7.16 33.10
CA HIS A 723 37.09 -6.67 34.21
C HIS A 723 37.05 -5.17 34.15
N ALA A 724 35.92 -4.60 33.67
CA ALA A 724 35.85 -3.18 33.39
C ALA A 724 34.42 -2.61 33.64
N LYS A 725 34.36 -1.29 33.87
CA LYS A 725 33.13 -0.55 34.05
C LYS A 725 32.57 -0.01 32.74
N PHE A 726 33.44 0.37 31.81
CA PHE A 726 33.04 0.93 30.51
C PHE A 726 33.52 0.04 29.38
N VAL A 727 32.63 -0.19 28.39
CA VAL A 727 32.93 -0.92 27.16
C VAL A 727 32.64 0.03 26.00
N LYS A 728 33.66 0.36 25.20
CA LYS A 728 33.48 1.17 23.99
C LYS A 728 33.61 0.27 22.77
N VAL A 729 32.62 0.38 21.86
CA VAL A 729 32.59 -0.33 20.59
C VAL A 729 32.62 0.69 19.45
N GLU A 730 33.59 0.52 18.54
CA GLU A 730 33.72 1.32 17.33
C GLU A 730 33.47 0.41 16.13
N VAL A 731 32.49 0.79 15.30
CA VAL A 731 32.14 0.09 14.06
C VAL A 731 32.40 1.04 12.90
N GLN A 732 33.44 0.77 12.14
CA GLN A 732 33.93 1.63 11.07
C GLN A 732 33.14 1.37 9.78
N HIS A 733 32.36 2.34 9.32
CA HIS A 733 31.54 2.24 8.10
C HIS A 733 32.39 2.11 6.82
N LEU A 734 31.80 1.68 5.73
CA LEU A 734 32.41 1.73 4.40
C LEU A 734 32.36 3.16 3.89
N ASN A 735 33.51 3.82 3.71
CA ASN A 735 33.59 5.25 3.39
C ASN A 735 32.89 5.62 2.07
N LYS A 736 33.02 4.77 1.05
CA LYS A 736 32.41 4.98 -0.26
C LYS A 736 31.92 3.68 -0.84
N ILE A 737 30.75 3.75 -1.48
CA ILE A 737 30.19 2.65 -2.26
C ILE A 737 31.14 2.29 -3.39
N PRO A 738 31.46 0.98 -3.60
CA PRO A 738 32.41 0.54 -4.61
C PRO A 738 32.01 0.91 -6.04
N ALA A 739 33.00 1.11 -6.90
CA ALA A 739 32.80 1.31 -8.33
C ALA A 739 32.07 0.10 -8.94
N GLY A 740 31.11 0.36 -9.81
CA GLY A 740 30.26 -0.67 -10.44
C GLY A 740 28.98 -1.05 -9.63
N SER A 741 28.81 -0.48 -8.44
CA SER A 741 27.57 -0.61 -7.67
C SER A 741 26.68 0.64 -7.85
N GLY A 742 25.36 0.50 -7.70
CA GLY A 742 24.46 1.64 -7.66
C GLY A 742 24.87 2.62 -6.56
N GLY A 743 24.94 3.93 -6.87
CA GLY A 743 25.41 4.96 -5.94
C GLY A 743 26.91 5.02 -5.73
N ALA A 744 27.74 4.41 -6.61
CA ALA A 744 29.21 4.39 -6.52
C ALA A 744 29.81 5.77 -6.21
N GLY A 745 30.70 5.81 -5.20
CA GLY A 745 31.34 7.04 -4.74
C GLY A 745 30.58 7.82 -3.66
N SER A 746 29.30 7.55 -3.46
CA SER A 746 28.48 8.09 -2.34
C SER A 746 28.84 7.44 -1.00
N PRO A 747 28.53 8.05 0.15
CA PRO A 747 28.67 7.41 1.46
C PRO A 747 27.80 6.17 1.57
N ALA A 748 28.36 5.08 2.13
CA ALA A 748 27.59 3.87 2.42
C ALA A 748 26.83 4.02 3.75
N TRP A 749 25.68 3.35 3.87
CA TRP A 749 24.97 3.19 5.12
C TRP A 749 25.58 2.08 5.97
N LEU A 750 25.64 2.32 7.27
CA LEU A 750 25.93 1.32 8.32
C LEU A 750 24.69 1.12 9.17
N PHE A 751 24.27 -0.14 9.36
CA PHE A 751 23.18 -0.51 10.29
C PHE A 751 23.70 -1.44 11.37
N VAL A 752 23.42 -1.13 12.62
CA VAL A 752 23.77 -1.91 13.81
C VAL A 752 22.56 -2.04 14.72
N ASP A 753 22.32 -3.23 15.30
CA ASP A 753 21.20 -3.46 16.23
C ASP A 753 21.66 -3.51 17.70
N GLU A 754 22.11 -4.65 18.18
CA GLU A 754 22.39 -4.94 19.58
C GLU A 754 23.90 -5.02 19.82
N LEU A 755 24.37 -4.52 20.96
CA LEU A 755 25.74 -4.68 21.48
C LEU A 755 25.73 -5.57 22.73
N SER A 756 25.82 -6.87 22.53
CA SER A 756 25.76 -7.85 23.63
C SER A 756 27.12 -8.10 24.23
N VAL A 757 27.24 -7.97 25.54
CA VAL A 757 28.46 -8.24 26.34
C VAL A 757 28.29 -9.51 27.18
N TYR A 758 29.18 -10.50 27.02
CA TYR A 758 29.08 -11.80 27.70
C TYR A 758 30.28 -12.14 28.55
#